data_6ecea8cdb9be82b6d26d9156a9a7423a
#
_entry.id   6ecea8cdb9be82b6d26d9156a9a7423a
#
_cell.length_a   1.000
_cell.length_b   1.000
_cell.length_c   1.000
_cell.angle_alpha   90.00
_cell.angle_beta   90.00
_cell.angle_gamma   90.00
#
_symmetry.space_group_name_H-M   'P 1'
#
loop_
_entity.id
_entity.type
_entity.pdbx_description
1 polymer ?
#
loop_
_entity_poly.entity_id
_entity_poly.type
_entity_poly.pdbx_seq_one_letter_code
_entity_poly.pdbx_strand_id
1 'polypeptide(L)'
;AAESSQTQKLRFEAGESETAPTKLSQTLLDSQPETFSERDEADYAPDDTVRVSIVLKDEPAVAMYSLDGIGENNSAVTYRQTLKNRQNSLTQRINRTLDAPIDVVWNLTLAANLISANVRYDQIDEIKAVSGVADVYVENRYETMVKQEERYDPNMATSSEQIGSSTAWAAGYTGAGSKIAIIDTGIDIDHQSFSAAGYDHSMELLAKDAGMTLDAYKKSVGVLDAAGIADVFSQLNIAKSTTASAVTRNDKIPFAYNYVDKNTKITHMDDEQGEHGSHVAGIAAANKYIANADGTFSNALETAKVQGVAPDAQLVVMKVFGYGGGAYDSDYMAAIEDAIVLGCDSINLSLGSSDPGFTRATDIQKRFDALSDKGAIISISAGNSGDWAENSQNGYLYGNDVSFQTSGSPGTYSDSLAVASVDNAGATGNYFSVGGEMVFYSETTYANDAFTTLSGELDYVFMPESVLGNAADFDGIDVSGKVVFIRRGTISFVDKITNAANAGARAVVIYNNQPGTINMDLSSYTRTAPAVSITQADGAMILSKSTAAEGGAYYTGKLTATSAVGVSKPTNDYGMSDFSSWGVPGSLELKPEITAPGGNIYSVNGTHVEKGATLGGKDAYENMSGTSMAAPQIAGMAALMAQYIRENEALSGYMSKTGVTNRQLINSLLMSTASPIIEADTGLPYSVLNQGAGLANVDSAMNAESYIMMDRNLSGTAADGKVKAEFGDDPDCDGTYTAGFTIYNISGSAQRYNVYTDLFTQDIFADEDGQTYLDTCLTTLDAEFTYDFSDHTETVSGFDCDVNRDGKT
;
A
#
# COMPACT_ATOMS: atom_id res chain seq x y z
N ALA A 1 17.93 33.43 45.39
CA ALA A 1 16.66 32.86 45.77
C ALA A 1 16.22 31.96 44.62
N ALA A 2 16.20 30.67 44.84
CA ALA A 2 15.73 29.70 43.88
C ALA A 2 14.21 29.81 43.83
N GLU A 3 13.67 30.19 42.68
CA GLU A 3 12.26 29.97 42.37
C GLU A 3 12.11 28.48 41.99
N SER A 4 11.27 27.80 42.75
CA SER A 4 10.84 26.45 42.47
C SER A 4 9.98 26.44 41.23
N SER A 5 10.42 25.72 40.15
CA SER A 5 9.59 25.38 39.02
C SER A 5 8.39 24.57 39.54
N GLN A 6 7.20 25.12 39.45
CA GLN A 6 5.98 24.34 39.63
C GLN A 6 5.75 23.57 38.35
N THR A 7 5.98 22.28 38.38
CA THR A 7 5.52 21.34 37.35
C THR A 7 3.99 21.45 37.33
N GLN A 8 3.43 22.02 36.27
CA GLN A 8 1.99 21.95 36.04
C GLN A 8 1.65 20.56 35.54
N LYS A 9 0.98 19.80 36.36
CA LYS A 9 0.40 18.53 35.95
C LYS A 9 -0.73 18.82 34.98
N LEU A 10 -0.68 18.24 33.78
CA LEU A 10 -1.81 18.19 32.85
C LEU A 10 -2.94 17.42 33.55
N ARG A 11 -3.91 18.13 34.06
CA ARG A 11 -5.13 17.56 34.60
C ARG A 11 -6.20 17.82 33.56
N PHE A 12 -6.65 16.77 32.86
CA PHE A 12 -7.89 16.83 32.12
C PHE A 12 -9.04 17.03 33.12
N GLU A 13 -9.37 18.23 33.45
CA GLU A 13 -10.68 18.53 33.95
C GLU A 13 -11.58 18.66 32.73
N ALA A 14 -12.37 17.60 32.46
CA ALA A 14 -13.47 17.71 31.53
C ALA A 14 -14.25 18.98 31.92
N GLY A 15 -14.20 20.00 31.06
CA GLY A 15 -15.00 21.19 31.26
C GLY A 15 -16.44 20.73 31.44
N GLU A 16 -17.08 21.16 32.53
CA GLU A 16 -18.50 20.97 32.71
C GLU A 16 -19.22 21.70 31.56
N SER A 17 -19.39 21.01 30.42
CA SER A 17 -20.36 21.40 29.43
C SER A 17 -21.71 21.13 30.04
N GLU A 18 -22.50 22.19 30.31
CA GLU A 18 -23.87 22.10 30.86
C GLU A 18 -24.84 21.31 29.95
N THR A 19 -24.38 20.66 28.91
CA THR A 19 -25.18 19.94 27.90
C THR A 19 -24.77 18.52 27.63
N ALA A 20 -23.88 17.89 28.42
CA ALA A 20 -23.63 16.47 28.28
C ALA A 20 -24.87 15.65 28.61
N PRO A 21 -25.49 14.92 27.67
CA PRO A 21 -26.63 14.09 27.98
C PRO A 21 -26.17 12.90 28.81
N THR A 22 -26.45 12.96 30.10
CA THR A 22 -26.20 11.91 31.11
C THR A 22 -26.82 10.55 30.74
N LYS A 23 -27.60 10.46 29.66
CA LYS A 23 -28.23 9.22 29.19
C LYS A 23 -27.37 8.36 28.25
N LEU A 24 -26.38 8.94 27.55
CA LEU A 24 -25.54 8.15 26.66
C LEU A 24 -24.48 7.32 27.41
N SER A 25 -23.94 7.87 28.51
CA SER A 25 -22.99 7.14 29.35
C SER A 25 -23.62 5.91 30.03
N GLN A 26 -24.94 5.94 30.29
CA GLN A 26 -25.64 4.79 30.88
C GLN A 26 -25.92 3.70 29.83
N THR A 27 -26.18 4.10 28.58
CA THR A 27 -26.39 3.16 27.47
C THR A 27 -25.06 2.49 27.03
N LEU A 28 -23.92 3.21 27.16
CA LEU A 28 -22.59 2.64 26.93
C LEU A 28 -22.12 1.71 28.05
N LEU A 29 -22.61 1.94 29.29
CA LEU A 29 -22.32 1.03 30.39
C LEU A 29 -23.23 -0.21 30.39
N ASP A 30 -24.42 -0.08 29.78
CA ASP A 30 -25.40 -1.18 29.65
C ASP A 30 -25.26 -1.94 28.31
N SER A 31 -24.77 -1.29 27.23
CA SER A 31 -24.10 -1.94 26.12
C SER A 31 -22.64 -2.00 26.49
N GLN A 32 -22.21 -3.06 27.15
CA GLN A 32 -20.83 -3.50 26.98
C GLN A 32 -20.65 -3.47 25.47
N PRO A 33 -19.67 -2.69 24.88
CA PRO A 33 -19.29 -2.96 23.51
C PRO A 33 -19.09 -4.45 23.51
N GLU A 34 -19.79 -5.16 22.66
CA GLU A 34 -19.39 -6.51 22.34
C GLU A 34 -17.91 -6.33 22.07
N THR A 35 -17.11 -6.65 23.04
CA THR A 35 -15.65 -6.63 22.94
C THR A 35 -15.46 -7.22 21.59
N PHE A 36 -14.77 -6.52 20.66
CA PHE A 36 -14.53 -7.04 19.30
C PHE A 36 -14.09 -8.45 19.52
N SER A 37 -15.12 -9.29 19.60
CA SER A 37 -14.98 -10.60 20.16
C SER A 37 -14.10 -11.29 19.17
N GLU A 38 -13.06 -11.88 19.66
CA GLU A 38 -12.63 -13.13 19.07
C GLU A 38 -13.86 -13.70 18.39
N ARG A 39 -13.86 -13.93 17.02
CA ARG A 39 -14.98 -14.65 16.39
C ARG A 39 -15.36 -15.67 17.41
N ASP A 40 -16.51 -15.47 18.04
CA ASP A 40 -16.85 -16.19 19.25
C ASP A 40 -16.68 -17.67 18.92
N GLU A 41 -16.07 -18.43 19.83
CA GLU A 41 -16.03 -19.89 19.68
C GLU A 41 -17.42 -20.49 19.35
N ALA A 42 -18.48 -19.68 19.54
CA ALA A 42 -19.86 -19.95 19.19
C ALA A 42 -20.17 -19.98 17.67
N ASP A 43 -19.28 -19.46 16.79
CA ASP A 43 -19.54 -19.38 15.35
C ASP A 43 -19.28 -20.69 14.59
N TYR A 44 -18.66 -21.68 15.23
CA TYR A 44 -18.39 -22.97 14.60
C TYR A 44 -19.20 -24.09 15.23
N ALA A 45 -19.84 -24.90 14.39
CA ALA A 45 -20.41 -26.16 14.84
C ALA A 45 -19.30 -27.18 15.17
N PRO A 46 -19.52 -28.12 16.13
CA PRO A 46 -18.48 -29.07 16.52
C PRO A 46 -17.89 -29.91 15.38
N ASP A 47 -18.66 -30.15 14.33
CA ASP A 47 -18.27 -30.92 13.15
C ASP A 47 -17.76 -30.08 11.98
N ASP A 48 -17.71 -28.76 12.13
CA ASP A 48 -17.13 -27.87 11.12
C ASP A 48 -15.63 -28.16 10.96
N THR A 49 -15.18 -28.10 9.70
CA THR A 49 -13.75 -28.19 9.39
C THR A 49 -13.15 -26.80 9.38
N VAL A 50 -12.21 -26.57 10.28
CA VAL A 50 -11.49 -25.30 10.41
C VAL A 50 -10.00 -25.48 10.13
N ARG A 51 -9.35 -24.45 9.61
CA ARG A 51 -7.91 -24.38 9.51
C ARG A 51 -7.34 -23.92 10.87
N VAL A 52 -6.40 -24.69 11.41
CA VAL A 52 -5.75 -24.36 12.68
C VAL A 52 -4.23 -24.29 12.55
N SER A 53 -3.61 -23.42 13.32
CA SER A 53 -2.17 -23.44 13.60
C SER A 53 -1.91 -24.14 14.93
N ILE A 54 -1.20 -25.27 14.87
CA ILE A 54 -0.74 -26.05 16.03
C ILE A 54 0.69 -25.62 16.33
N VAL A 55 0.87 -24.81 17.38
CA VAL A 55 2.17 -24.26 17.79
C VAL A 55 2.94 -25.25 18.64
N LEU A 56 4.24 -25.43 18.36
CA LEU A 56 5.11 -26.32 19.09
C LEU A 56 5.94 -25.55 20.13
N LYS A 57 6.39 -26.29 21.19
CA LYS A 57 7.18 -25.69 22.28
C LYS A 57 8.64 -25.40 21.94
N ASP A 58 9.18 -26.04 20.89
CA ASP A 58 10.54 -25.79 20.47
C ASP A 58 10.61 -24.42 19.70
N GLU A 59 11.70 -23.68 19.87
CA GLU A 59 11.89 -22.39 19.23
C GLU A 59 12.03 -22.52 17.69
N PRO A 60 11.55 -21.55 16.88
CA PRO A 60 11.78 -21.51 15.45
C PRO A 60 13.24 -21.16 15.12
N ALA A 61 13.66 -21.34 13.87
CA ALA A 61 15.05 -21.10 13.48
C ALA A 61 15.45 -19.62 13.62
N VAL A 62 14.55 -18.68 13.42
CA VAL A 62 14.80 -17.23 13.56
C VAL A 62 15.27 -16.86 14.98
N ALA A 63 14.84 -17.58 16.01
CA ALA A 63 15.28 -17.34 17.39
C ALA A 63 16.74 -17.74 17.61
N MET A 64 17.30 -18.63 16.77
CA MET A 64 18.61 -19.24 16.95
C MET A 64 19.68 -18.77 15.95
N TYR A 65 19.26 -18.26 14.78
CA TYR A 65 20.15 -17.94 13.67
C TYR A 65 19.79 -16.58 13.07
N SER A 66 20.81 -15.92 12.48
CA SER A 66 20.59 -14.74 11.64
C SER A 66 19.80 -15.14 10.39
N LEU A 67 18.92 -14.27 9.90
CA LEU A 67 18.19 -14.49 8.65
C LEU A 67 19.05 -14.19 7.42
N ASP A 68 20.07 -13.36 7.56
CA ASP A 68 20.98 -13.07 6.46
C ASP A 68 21.76 -14.34 6.05
N GLY A 69 21.60 -14.75 4.79
CA GLY A 69 22.21 -15.96 4.26
C GLY A 69 21.72 -17.26 4.93
N ILE A 70 20.53 -17.29 5.53
CA ILE A 70 20.06 -18.45 6.32
C ILE A 70 19.94 -19.71 5.47
N GLY A 71 19.61 -19.59 4.19
CA GLY A 71 19.57 -20.70 3.24
C GLY A 71 20.91 -21.39 3.00
N GLU A 72 22.01 -20.68 3.22
CA GLU A 72 23.38 -21.19 3.09
C GLU A 72 23.98 -21.65 4.42
N ASN A 73 23.30 -21.35 5.55
CA ASN A 73 23.76 -21.74 6.87
C ASN A 73 23.42 -23.19 7.19
N ASN A 74 24.38 -24.10 7.03
CA ASN A 74 24.20 -25.54 7.25
C ASN A 74 23.64 -25.89 8.64
N SER A 75 23.97 -25.13 9.68
CA SER A 75 23.45 -25.35 11.04
C SER A 75 21.98 -25.01 11.12
N ALA A 76 21.55 -23.88 10.55
CA ALA A 76 20.15 -23.48 10.46
C ALA A 76 19.32 -24.49 9.64
N VAL A 77 19.85 -24.92 8.48
CA VAL A 77 19.21 -25.93 7.62
C VAL A 77 19.02 -27.24 8.38
N THR A 78 20.06 -27.71 9.10
CA THR A 78 19.98 -28.95 9.92
C THR A 78 18.98 -28.81 11.06
N TYR A 79 18.92 -27.64 11.70
CA TYR A 79 17.98 -27.36 12.77
C TYR A 79 16.53 -27.36 12.27
N ARG A 80 16.26 -26.68 11.16
CA ARG A 80 14.94 -26.69 10.51
C ARG A 80 14.50 -28.12 10.14
N GLN A 81 15.39 -28.93 9.60
CA GLN A 81 15.08 -30.33 9.33
C GLN A 81 14.78 -31.12 10.61
N THR A 82 15.43 -30.82 11.72
CA THR A 82 15.18 -31.43 13.02
C THR A 82 13.77 -31.06 13.51
N LEU A 83 13.39 -29.78 13.40
CA LEU A 83 12.02 -29.32 13.74
C LEU A 83 10.98 -30.02 12.90
N LYS A 84 11.19 -30.12 11.58
CA LYS A 84 10.27 -30.83 10.66
C LYS A 84 10.08 -32.32 11.03
N ASN A 85 11.15 -33.00 11.46
CA ASN A 85 11.06 -34.38 11.94
C ASN A 85 10.28 -34.48 13.26
N ARG A 86 10.43 -33.51 14.18
CA ARG A 86 9.65 -33.44 15.42
C ARG A 86 8.18 -33.16 15.13
N GLN A 87 7.86 -32.26 14.21
CA GLN A 87 6.48 -31.99 13.77
C GLN A 87 5.82 -33.23 13.19
N ASN A 88 6.50 -33.98 12.31
CA ASN A 88 5.99 -35.26 11.77
C ASN A 88 5.72 -36.27 12.88
N SER A 89 6.59 -36.36 13.89
CA SER A 89 6.39 -37.26 15.03
C SER A 89 5.23 -36.81 15.92
N LEU A 90 5.03 -35.49 16.07
CA LEU A 90 3.90 -34.93 16.79
C LEU A 90 2.59 -35.18 16.05
N THR A 91 2.52 -34.99 14.74
CA THR A 91 1.35 -35.31 13.91
C THR A 91 0.92 -36.75 14.09
N GLN A 92 1.87 -37.68 14.12
CA GLN A 92 1.56 -39.11 14.37
C GLN A 92 1.00 -39.33 15.79
N ARG A 93 1.45 -38.57 16.80
CA ARG A 93 0.87 -38.66 18.15
C ARG A 93 -0.54 -38.11 18.18
N ILE A 94 -0.75 -36.91 17.60
CA ILE A 94 -2.07 -36.28 17.47
C ILE A 94 -3.05 -37.28 16.82
N ASN A 95 -2.72 -37.84 15.66
CA ASN A 95 -3.57 -38.76 14.91
C ASN A 95 -3.87 -40.07 15.64
N ARG A 96 -3.14 -40.38 16.71
CA ARG A 96 -3.47 -41.56 17.55
C ARG A 96 -4.46 -41.26 18.67
N THR A 97 -4.61 -39.97 19.01
CA THR A 97 -5.55 -39.55 20.06
C THR A 97 -6.90 -39.14 19.48
N LEU A 98 -6.95 -38.74 18.22
CA LEU A 98 -8.15 -38.29 17.56
C LEU A 98 -8.93 -39.42 16.86
N ASP A 99 -10.25 -39.27 16.77
CA ASP A 99 -11.12 -40.15 16.02
C ASP A 99 -10.93 -40.03 14.50
N ALA A 100 -10.56 -38.82 14.03
CA ALA A 100 -10.22 -38.53 12.63
C ALA A 100 -8.81 -37.91 12.55
N PRO A 101 -7.98 -38.34 11.56
CA PRO A 101 -6.65 -37.77 11.42
C PRO A 101 -6.73 -36.31 10.94
N ILE A 102 -5.80 -35.48 11.39
CA ILE A 102 -5.65 -34.09 10.89
C ILE A 102 -5.09 -34.11 9.46
N ASP A 103 -5.56 -33.19 8.65
CA ASP A 103 -5.04 -32.94 7.29
C ASP A 103 -4.01 -31.83 7.34
N VAL A 104 -2.72 -32.19 7.35
CA VAL A 104 -1.61 -31.26 7.47
C VAL A 104 -1.43 -30.45 6.18
N VAL A 105 -1.48 -29.15 6.30
CA VAL A 105 -1.30 -28.20 5.19
C VAL A 105 0.14 -27.71 5.13
N TRP A 106 0.68 -27.20 6.25
CA TRP A 106 2.04 -26.66 6.34
C TRP A 106 2.82 -27.18 7.55
N ASN A 107 4.14 -27.23 7.39
CA ASN A 107 5.11 -27.45 8.44
C ASN A 107 6.12 -26.31 8.44
N LEU A 108 5.85 -25.21 9.14
CA LEU A 108 6.71 -24.03 9.22
C LEU A 108 7.79 -24.24 10.27
N THR A 109 9.01 -23.75 9.99
CA THR A 109 10.18 -24.01 10.85
C THR A 109 11.14 -22.81 10.92
N LEU A 110 10.96 -21.79 10.13
CA LEU A 110 11.86 -20.64 10.05
C LEU A 110 11.38 -19.49 10.94
N ALA A 111 10.34 -18.77 10.52
CA ALA A 111 9.74 -17.69 11.30
C ALA A 111 8.86 -18.23 12.43
N ALA A 112 8.24 -19.37 12.21
CA ALA A 112 7.38 -20.07 13.17
C ALA A 112 7.77 -21.56 13.30
N ASN A 113 7.52 -22.15 14.45
CA ASN A 113 7.56 -23.61 14.61
C ASN A 113 6.14 -24.10 14.84
N LEU A 114 5.39 -24.32 13.76
CA LEU A 114 3.99 -24.70 13.80
C LEU A 114 3.63 -25.71 12.70
N ILE A 115 2.53 -26.44 12.95
CA ILE A 115 1.85 -27.29 11.96
C ILE A 115 0.52 -26.63 11.65
N SER A 116 0.30 -26.21 10.42
CA SER A 116 -1.04 -25.82 9.96
C SER A 116 -1.79 -27.04 9.46
N ALA A 117 -3.05 -27.21 9.89
CA ALA A 117 -3.85 -28.38 9.52
C ALA A 117 -5.34 -28.04 9.45
N ASN A 118 -6.08 -28.77 8.59
CA ASN A 118 -7.53 -28.80 8.63
C ASN A 118 -7.96 -29.83 9.66
N VAL A 119 -8.80 -29.44 10.61
CA VAL A 119 -9.30 -30.28 11.70
C VAL A 119 -10.79 -30.02 11.92
N ARG A 120 -11.51 -30.96 12.57
CA ARG A 120 -12.83 -30.64 13.09
C ARG A 120 -12.68 -29.72 14.30
N TYR A 121 -13.61 -28.80 14.45
CA TYR A 121 -13.57 -27.78 15.50
C TYR A 121 -13.57 -28.40 16.91
N ASP A 122 -14.35 -29.48 17.11
CA ASP A 122 -14.42 -30.21 18.39
C ASP A 122 -13.13 -30.96 18.78
N GLN A 123 -12.15 -31.10 17.87
CA GLN A 123 -10.87 -31.76 18.12
C GLN A 123 -9.79 -30.83 18.69
N ILE A 124 -10.02 -29.51 18.69
CA ILE A 124 -9.01 -28.50 19.07
C ILE A 124 -8.49 -28.73 20.48
N ASP A 125 -9.38 -28.94 21.44
CA ASP A 125 -8.98 -29.18 22.85
C ASP A 125 -8.20 -30.48 23.02
N GLU A 126 -8.56 -31.54 22.31
CA GLU A 126 -7.82 -32.79 22.32
C GLU A 126 -6.40 -32.60 21.76
N ILE A 127 -6.26 -31.78 20.69
CA ILE A 127 -4.96 -31.45 20.12
C ILE A 127 -4.12 -30.63 21.08
N LYS A 128 -4.71 -29.61 21.74
CA LYS A 128 -4.05 -28.81 22.78
C LYS A 128 -3.49 -29.66 23.92
N ALA A 129 -4.18 -30.73 24.27
CA ALA A 129 -3.76 -31.64 25.37
C ALA A 129 -2.56 -32.51 24.99
N VAL A 130 -2.17 -32.64 23.73
CA VAL A 130 -1.07 -33.51 23.29
C VAL A 130 0.29 -32.95 23.72
N SER A 131 1.10 -33.78 24.39
CA SER A 131 2.43 -33.36 24.84
C SER A 131 3.32 -32.90 23.68
N GLY A 132 3.85 -31.67 23.76
CA GLY A 132 4.67 -31.03 22.74
C GLY A 132 3.93 -29.93 21.99
N VAL A 133 2.61 -29.84 22.10
CA VAL A 133 1.82 -28.72 21.67
C VAL A 133 1.95 -27.59 22.71
N ALA A 134 2.17 -26.38 22.26
CA ALA A 134 2.17 -25.16 23.07
C ALA A 134 0.80 -24.51 23.07
N ASP A 135 0.21 -24.36 21.88
CA ASP A 135 -1.14 -23.81 21.66
C ASP A 135 -1.74 -24.29 20.34
N VAL A 136 -3.06 -24.08 20.17
CA VAL A 136 -3.79 -24.31 18.92
C VAL A 136 -4.84 -23.19 18.77
N TYR A 137 -4.84 -22.53 17.64
CA TYR A 137 -5.84 -21.50 17.34
C TYR A 137 -6.34 -21.63 15.89
N VAL A 138 -7.56 -21.15 15.65
CA VAL A 138 -8.14 -21.10 14.31
C VAL A 138 -7.48 -19.98 13.52
N GLU A 139 -7.05 -20.27 12.30
CA GLU A 139 -6.41 -19.29 11.42
C GLU A 139 -7.42 -18.30 10.84
N ASN A 140 -6.98 -17.04 10.69
CA ASN A 140 -7.75 -16.02 10.01
C ASN A 140 -7.65 -16.21 8.50
N ARG A 141 -8.61 -15.62 7.78
CA ARG A 141 -8.64 -15.55 6.33
C ARG A 141 -8.64 -14.10 5.90
N TYR A 142 -7.80 -13.77 4.94
CA TYR A 142 -7.57 -12.43 4.43
C TYR A 142 -8.04 -12.30 2.98
N GLU A 143 -8.29 -11.06 2.56
CA GLU A 143 -8.70 -10.71 1.21
C GLU A 143 -7.73 -9.67 0.61
N THR A 144 -7.85 -9.43 -0.70
CA THR A 144 -7.11 -8.34 -1.34
C THR A 144 -7.70 -6.99 -0.94
N MET A 145 -6.83 -6.02 -0.65
CA MET A 145 -7.23 -4.68 -0.23
C MET A 145 -7.34 -3.75 -1.43
N VAL A 146 -8.39 -3.91 -2.22
CA VAL A 146 -8.74 -3.00 -3.32
C VAL A 146 -10.01 -2.27 -2.97
N LYS A 147 -9.99 -0.95 -2.97
CA LYS A 147 -11.21 -0.16 -3.06
C LYS A 147 -11.53 0.02 -4.54
N GLN A 148 -12.59 -0.62 -5.01
CA GLN A 148 -13.16 -0.36 -6.33
C GLN A 148 -13.86 0.99 -6.33
N GLU A 149 -13.09 2.06 -6.29
CA GLU A 149 -13.58 3.35 -6.77
C GLU A 149 -13.12 3.49 -8.20
N GLU A 150 -14.09 3.52 -9.11
CA GLU A 150 -13.88 3.75 -10.53
C GLU A 150 -13.44 5.21 -10.76
N ARG A 151 -12.23 5.56 -10.37
CA ARG A 151 -11.56 6.79 -10.76
C ARG A 151 -10.62 6.45 -11.92
N TYR A 152 -10.91 7.00 -13.06
CA TYR A 152 -10.15 6.76 -14.29
C TYR A 152 -9.19 7.91 -14.57
N ASP A 153 -8.07 7.99 -13.84
CA ASP A 153 -6.95 8.83 -14.21
C ASP A 153 -5.64 8.05 -14.05
N PRO A 154 -4.93 7.68 -15.13
CA PRO A 154 -3.76 6.81 -15.07
C PRO A 154 -2.48 7.55 -14.65
N ASN A 155 -1.79 7.10 -13.56
CA ASN A 155 -0.77 7.93 -12.93
C ASN A 155 0.50 7.25 -12.38
N MET A 156 1.03 6.15 -12.98
CA MET A 156 2.35 5.63 -12.52
C MET A 156 3.53 6.58 -12.84
N ALA A 157 3.49 7.27 -13.99
CA ALA A 157 4.58 8.17 -14.37
C ALA A 157 4.73 9.35 -13.41
N THR A 158 3.67 9.76 -12.74
CA THR A 158 3.66 10.87 -11.78
C THR A 158 3.99 10.43 -10.36
N SER A 159 3.58 9.23 -9.95
CA SER A 159 3.95 8.69 -8.64
C SER A 159 5.47 8.53 -8.50
N SER A 160 6.17 8.14 -9.56
CA SER A 160 7.63 8.01 -9.56
C SER A 160 8.37 9.34 -9.31
N GLU A 161 7.81 10.46 -9.76
CA GLU A 161 8.33 11.80 -9.46
C GLU A 161 8.02 12.19 -8.00
N GLN A 162 6.81 11.90 -7.54
CA GLN A 162 6.35 12.21 -6.17
C GLN A 162 7.19 11.53 -5.09
N ILE A 163 7.61 10.28 -5.33
CA ILE A 163 8.43 9.50 -4.39
C ILE A 163 9.94 9.58 -4.66
N GLY A 164 10.40 10.34 -5.65
CA GLY A 164 11.82 10.53 -5.96
C GLY A 164 12.48 9.37 -6.69
N SER A 165 11.75 8.35 -7.15
CA SER A 165 12.35 7.21 -7.87
C SER A 165 12.94 7.62 -9.22
N SER A 166 12.38 8.61 -9.90
CA SER A 166 12.93 9.15 -11.14
C SER A 166 14.34 9.74 -10.96
N THR A 167 14.60 10.39 -9.83
CA THR A 167 15.93 10.91 -9.47
C THR A 167 16.91 9.77 -9.15
N ALA A 168 16.44 8.76 -8.41
CA ALA A 168 17.24 7.56 -8.12
C ALA A 168 17.67 6.84 -9.42
N TRP A 169 16.77 6.71 -10.41
CA TRP A 169 17.10 6.13 -11.71
C TRP A 169 18.14 6.96 -12.49
N ALA A 170 18.02 8.30 -12.42
CA ALA A 170 19.01 9.20 -13.04
C ALA A 170 20.38 9.08 -12.39
N ALA A 171 20.42 8.73 -11.10
CA ALA A 171 21.66 8.45 -10.36
C ALA A 171 22.22 7.03 -10.60
N GLY A 172 21.50 6.18 -11.36
CA GLY A 172 21.95 4.81 -11.69
C GLY A 172 21.33 3.70 -10.83
N TYR A 173 20.50 4.04 -9.85
CA TYR A 173 19.86 3.07 -8.96
C TYR A 173 18.51 2.66 -9.53
N THR A 174 18.42 1.44 -10.02
CA THR A 174 17.23 0.86 -10.69
C THR A 174 16.73 -0.43 -10.04
N GLY A 175 17.35 -0.83 -8.92
CA GLY A 175 17.08 -2.08 -8.22
C GLY A 175 17.85 -3.28 -8.75
N ALA A 176 18.87 -3.08 -9.60
CA ALA A 176 19.67 -4.16 -10.16
C ALA A 176 20.26 -5.06 -9.07
N GLY A 177 20.03 -6.39 -9.18
CA GLY A 177 20.44 -7.39 -8.21
C GLY A 177 19.58 -7.48 -6.96
N SER A 178 18.57 -6.62 -6.79
CA SER A 178 17.60 -6.73 -5.70
C SER A 178 16.44 -7.65 -6.09
N LYS A 179 15.79 -8.23 -5.09
CA LYS A 179 14.67 -9.17 -5.23
C LYS A 179 13.49 -8.71 -4.40
N ILE A 180 12.32 -8.61 -5.01
CA ILE A 180 11.06 -8.24 -4.35
C ILE A 180 10.13 -9.45 -4.37
N ALA A 181 9.73 -9.93 -3.22
CA ALA A 181 8.68 -10.93 -3.12
C ALA A 181 7.30 -10.25 -3.23
N ILE A 182 6.48 -10.71 -4.16
CA ILE A 182 5.08 -10.30 -4.33
C ILE A 182 4.21 -11.44 -3.82
N ILE A 183 3.64 -11.25 -2.62
CA ILE A 183 2.74 -12.21 -1.98
C ILE A 183 1.32 -11.71 -2.19
N ASP A 184 0.65 -12.23 -3.25
CA ASP A 184 -0.59 -11.67 -3.77
C ASP A 184 -1.43 -12.71 -4.54
N THR A 185 -2.36 -12.26 -5.40
CA THR A 185 -3.25 -13.11 -6.22
C THR A 185 -2.54 -13.87 -7.34
N GLY A 186 -1.28 -13.59 -7.60
CA GLY A 186 -0.51 -14.10 -8.75
C GLY A 186 -0.19 -13.00 -9.75
N ILE A 187 0.25 -13.37 -10.97
CA ILE A 187 0.72 -12.39 -11.97
C ILE A 187 0.57 -12.97 -13.39
N ASP A 188 0.23 -12.13 -14.37
CA ASP A 188 0.37 -12.48 -15.78
C ASP A 188 1.84 -12.32 -16.22
N ILE A 189 2.59 -13.43 -16.20
CA ILE A 189 4.02 -13.46 -16.55
C ILE A 189 4.29 -13.17 -18.04
N ASP A 190 3.27 -13.25 -18.88
CA ASP A 190 3.35 -13.00 -20.31
C ASP A 190 3.12 -11.53 -20.66
N HIS A 191 2.79 -10.69 -19.69
CA HIS A 191 2.62 -9.26 -19.92
C HIS A 191 3.95 -8.60 -20.30
N GLN A 192 3.90 -7.65 -21.27
CA GLN A 192 5.11 -6.99 -21.82
C GLN A 192 5.98 -6.31 -20.76
N SER A 193 5.38 -5.80 -19.67
CA SER A 193 6.08 -5.15 -18.56
C SER A 193 6.94 -6.11 -17.72
N PHE A 194 6.79 -7.42 -17.90
CA PHE A 194 7.55 -8.45 -17.18
C PHE A 194 8.39 -9.31 -18.12
N SER A 195 8.54 -8.93 -19.37
CA SER A 195 9.27 -9.71 -20.36
C SER A 195 10.74 -9.87 -19.98
N ALA A 196 11.27 -11.09 -20.08
CA ALA A 196 12.69 -11.36 -19.88
C ALA A 196 13.56 -10.54 -20.84
N ALA A 197 13.13 -10.36 -22.10
CA ALA A 197 13.88 -9.61 -23.08
C ALA A 197 14.04 -8.13 -22.72
N GLY A 198 12.98 -7.49 -22.19
CA GLY A 198 13.05 -6.09 -21.70
C GLY A 198 13.98 -5.94 -20.49
N TYR A 199 13.91 -6.89 -19.56
CA TYR A 199 14.82 -6.96 -18.41
C TYR A 199 16.28 -7.16 -18.84
N ASP A 200 16.55 -8.17 -19.69
CA ASP A 200 17.89 -8.47 -20.16
C ASP A 200 18.51 -7.31 -20.91
N HIS A 201 17.71 -6.59 -21.74
CA HIS A 201 18.16 -5.40 -22.41
C HIS A 201 18.63 -4.30 -21.43
N SER A 202 17.90 -4.06 -20.36
CA SER A 202 18.31 -3.11 -19.31
C SER A 202 19.61 -3.56 -18.66
N MET A 203 19.70 -4.84 -18.27
CA MET A 203 20.90 -5.41 -17.65
C MET A 203 22.11 -5.42 -18.60
N GLU A 204 21.92 -5.57 -19.92
CA GLU A 204 22.98 -5.43 -20.94
C GLU A 204 23.54 -4.01 -20.98
N LEU A 205 22.69 -3.00 -20.88
CA LEU A 205 23.14 -1.61 -20.82
C LEU A 205 23.95 -1.34 -19.56
N LEU A 206 23.49 -1.79 -18.39
CA LEU A 206 24.23 -1.68 -17.14
C LEU A 206 25.56 -2.44 -17.17
N ALA A 207 25.57 -3.66 -17.71
CA ALA A 207 26.79 -4.44 -17.90
C ALA A 207 27.81 -3.73 -18.80
N LYS A 208 27.34 -3.13 -19.90
CA LYS A 208 28.18 -2.36 -20.79
C LYS A 208 28.79 -1.14 -20.12
N ASP A 209 28.01 -0.41 -19.31
CA ASP A 209 28.50 0.75 -18.58
C ASP A 209 29.52 0.35 -17.50
N ALA A 210 29.36 -0.84 -16.90
CA ALA A 210 30.31 -1.45 -15.99
C ALA A 210 31.53 -2.09 -16.69
N GLY A 211 31.57 -2.14 -18.04
CA GLY A 211 32.64 -2.78 -18.80
C GLY A 211 32.67 -4.31 -18.67
N MET A 212 31.51 -4.93 -18.40
CA MET A 212 31.35 -6.37 -18.16
C MET A 212 30.51 -7.04 -19.26
N THR A 213 30.58 -8.37 -19.34
CA THR A 213 29.56 -9.15 -20.08
C THR A 213 28.29 -9.24 -19.25
N LEU A 214 27.14 -9.47 -19.88
CA LEU A 214 25.85 -9.60 -19.20
C LEU A 214 25.90 -10.65 -18.07
N ASP A 215 26.39 -11.85 -18.36
CA ASP A 215 26.48 -12.95 -17.37
C ASP A 215 27.38 -12.58 -16.19
N ALA A 216 28.53 -11.93 -16.46
CA ALA A 216 29.44 -11.49 -15.40
C ALA A 216 28.80 -10.40 -14.53
N TYR A 217 28.07 -9.48 -15.14
CA TYR A 217 27.34 -8.41 -14.43
C TYR A 217 26.22 -8.98 -13.56
N LYS A 218 25.32 -9.80 -14.15
CA LYS A 218 24.24 -10.46 -13.39
C LYS A 218 24.78 -11.21 -12.17
N LYS A 219 25.87 -11.94 -12.35
CA LYS A 219 26.53 -12.66 -11.25
C LYS A 219 27.12 -11.71 -10.20
N SER A 220 27.73 -10.60 -10.63
CA SER A 220 28.38 -9.64 -9.71
C SER A 220 27.38 -8.91 -8.82
N VAL A 221 26.17 -8.65 -9.33
CA VAL A 221 25.11 -7.97 -8.57
C VAL A 221 24.19 -8.96 -7.82
N GLY A 222 24.37 -10.27 -7.99
CA GLY A 222 23.66 -11.30 -7.25
C GLY A 222 22.25 -11.63 -7.80
N VAL A 223 22.09 -11.56 -9.13
CA VAL A 223 20.84 -12.02 -9.78
C VAL A 223 20.59 -13.49 -9.44
N LEU A 224 19.40 -13.78 -8.92
CA LEU A 224 18.95 -15.14 -8.62
C LEU A 224 18.63 -15.87 -9.93
N ASP A 225 19.26 -17.01 -10.13
CA ASP A 225 19.07 -17.85 -11.30
C ASP A 225 18.54 -19.25 -10.91
N ALA A 226 18.36 -20.11 -11.91
CA ALA A 226 17.90 -21.48 -11.72
C ALA A 226 18.83 -22.31 -10.82
N ALA A 227 20.14 -22.02 -10.82
CA ALA A 227 21.11 -22.74 -9.99
C ALA A 227 20.95 -22.30 -8.52
N GLY A 228 20.85 -21.01 -8.25
CA GLY A 228 20.63 -20.49 -6.91
C GLY A 228 19.30 -21.00 -6.32
N ILE A 229 18.23 -21.11 -7.13
CA ILE A 229 16.98 -21.73 -6.67
C ILE A 229 17.18 -23.22 -6.34
N ALA A 230 17.89 -23.96 -7.19
CA ALA A 230 18.13 -25.39 -6.99
C ALA A 230 18.93 -25.67 -5.69
N ASP A 231 19.86 -24.79 -5.34
CA ASP A 231 20.70 -24.91 -4.14
C ASP A 231 19.87 -24.82 -2.83
N VAL A 232 18.82 -23.99 -2.81
CA VAL A 232 17.97 -23.79 -1.63
C VAL A 232 16.63 -24.53 -1.71
N PHE A 233 16.31 -25.16 -2.85
CA PHE A 233 14.98 -25.72 -3.15
C PHE A 233 14.48 -26.71 -2.07
N SER A 234 15.35 -27.51 -1.50
CA SER A 234 14.97 -28.49 -0.46
C SER A 234 14.52 -27.85 0.85
N GLN A 235 14.76 -26.57 1.03
CA GLN A 235 14.41 -25.78 2.22
C GLN A 235 13.07 -25.05 2.08
N LEU A 236 12.55 -24.95 0.84
CA LEU A 236 11.31 -24.22 0.56
C LEU A 236 10.08 -25.01 1.00
N ASN A 237 9.04 -24.27 1.32
CA ASN A 237 7.72 -24.79 1.66
C ASN A 237 6.93 -25.10 0.38
N ILE A 238 7.38 -26.07 -0.39
CA ILE A 238 6.84 -26.44 -1.70
C ILE A 238 6.37 -27.89 -1.66
N ALA A 239 5.30 -28.20 -2.37
CA ALA A 239 4.81 -29.58 -2.49
C ALA A 239 5.89 -30.52 -3.02
N LYS A 240 6.06 -31.67 -2.39
CA LYS A 240 7.09 -32.68 -2.74
C LYS A 240 7.00 -33.19 -4.19
N SER A 241 5.85 -33.00 -4.83
CA SER A 241 5.62 -33.34 -6.24
C SER A 241 6.18 -32.29 -7.20
N THR A 242 6.61 -31.13 -6.72
CA THR A 242 7.15 -30.02 -7.51
C THR A 242 8.68 -30.12 -7.60
N THR A 243 9.27 -29.63 -8.67
CA THR A 243 10.72 -29.59 -8.89
C THR A 243 11.22 -28.15 -8.97
N ALA A 244 12.51 -27.92 -8.73
CA ALA A 244 13.12 -26.61 -8.86
C ALA A 244 12.87 -25.99 -10.24
N SER A 245 13.00 -26.77 -11.30
CA SER A 245 12.76 -26.30 -12.68
C SER A 245 11.30 -25.94 -12.96
N ALA A 246 10.34 -26.47 -12.20
CA ALA A 246 8.94 -26.16 -12.39
C ALA A 246 8.55 -24.79 -11.79
N VAL A 247 9.26 -24.31 -10.79
CA VAL A 247 9.04 -23.00 -10.15
C VAL A 247 9.90 -21.89 -10.76
N THR A 248 10.94 -22.25 -11.52
CA THR A 248 11.81 -21.28 -12.23
C THR A 248 11.14 -20.81 -13.51
N ARG A 249 11.14 -19.52 -13.80
CA ARG A 249 10.53 -18.93 -15.01
C ARG A 249 11.58 -18.28 -15.92
N ASN A 250 12.06 -17.11 -15.57
CA ASN A 250 13.06 -16.35 -16.33
C ASN A 250 13.84 -15.44 -15.36
N ASP A 251 14.78 -14.65 -15.87
CA ASP A 251 15.64 -13.83 -15.02
C ASP A 251 14.91 -12.63 -14.38
N LYS A 252 13.81 -12.14 -14.99
CA LYS A 252 12.96 -11.12 -14.35
C LYS A 252 12.10 -11.72 -13.24
N ILE A 253 11.58 -12.92 -13.47
CA ILE A 253 10.76 -13.67 -12.53
C ILE A 253 11.45 -15.01 -12.28
N PRO A 254 12.49 -15.04 -11.41
CA PRO A 254 13.24 -16.27 -11.18
C PRO A 254 12.42 -17.37 -10.53
N PHE A 255 11.44 -17.01 -9.71
CA PHE A 255 10.64 -17.95 -8.93
C PHE A 255 9.17 -17.58 -8.99
N ALA A 256 8.30 -18.60 -9.15
CA ALA A 256 6.85 -18.43 -9.07
C ALA A 256 6.16 -19.72 -8.57
N TYR A 257 5.32 -19.59 -7.53
CA TYR A 257 4.59 -20.71 -6.94
C TYR A 257 3.22 -20.28 -6.36
N ASN A 258 2.24 -21.16 -6.44
CA ASN A 258 0.91 -21.01 -5.85
C ASN A 258 0.86 -21.83 -4.55
N TYR A 259 0.87 -21.13 -3.42
CA TYR A 259 0.92 -21.75 -2.09
C TYR A 259 -0.41 -22.36 -1.68
N VAL A 260 -1.53 -21.77 -2.08
CA VAL A 260 -2.87 -22.24 -1.70
C VAL A 260 -3.20 -23.55 -2.41
N ASP A 261 -3.10 -23.56 -3.74
CA ASP A 261 -3.41 -24.73 -4.55
C ASP A 261 -2.23 -25.70 -4.70
N LYS A 262 -1.07 -25.37 -4.12
CA LYS A 262 0.18 -26.15 -4.10
C LYS A 262 0.64 -26.62 -5.48
N ASN A 263 0.65 -25.69 -6.42
CA ASN A 263 1.01 -25.94 -7.80
C ASN A 263 1.77 -24.74 -8.42
N THR A 264 2.05 -24.80 -9.71
CA THR A 264 2.79 -23.75 -10.42
C THR A 264 1.90 -22.86 -11.29
N LYS A 265 0.59 -22.89 -11.10
CA LYS A 265 -0.37 -22.01 -11.77
C LYS A 265 -0.44 -20.68 -11.02
N ILE A 266 0.07 -19.63 -11.60
CA ILE A 266 0.20 -18.31 -10.98
C ILE A 266 -0.52 -17.21 -11.77
N THR A 267 -1.18 -17.58 -12.88
CA THR A 267 -2.00 -16.66 -13.68
C THR A 267 -3.44 -16.66 -13.18
N HIS A 268 -4.23 -15.73 -13.67
CA HIS A 268 -5.64 -15.53 -13.30
C HIS A 268 -6.63 -16.14 -14.32
N MET A 269 -6.20 -17.11 -15.11
CA MET A 269 -7.05 -17.78 -16.11
C MET A 269 -7.89 -18.91 -15.52
N ASP A 270 -7.53 -19.42 -14.37
CA ASP A 270 -8.16 -20.58 -13.72
C ASP A 270 -8.98 -20.19 -12.47
N ASP A 271 -8.96 -18.93 -12.07
CA ASP A 271 -9.65 -18.41 -10.89
C ASP A 271 -10.28 -17.03 -11.16
N GLU A 272 -11.06 -16.52 -10.22
CA GLU A 272 -11.73 -15.21 -10.32
C GLU A 272 -11.13 -14.19 -9.34
N GLN A 273 -9.81 -14.28 -9.04
CA GLN A 273 -9.14 -13.38 -8.11
C GLN A 273 -8.77 -12.02 -8.71
N GLY A 274 -9.06 -11.83 -10.02
CA GLY A 274 -8.78 -10.58 -10.74
C GLY A 274 -7.29 -10.33 -10.93
N GLU A 275 -6.94 -9.12 -11.35
CA GLU A 275 -5.59 -8.76 -11.81
C GLU A 275 -4.75 -8.01 -10.77
N HIS A 276 -5.16 -8.05 -9.52
CA HIS A 276 -4.55 -7.30 -8.42
C HIS A 276 -3.03 -7.53 -8.30
N GLY A 277 -2.58 -8.77 -8.29
CA GLY A 277 -1.15 -9.10 -8.14
C GLY A 277 -0.27 -8.64 -9.31
N SER A 278 -0.78 -8.65 -10.56
CA SER A 278 -0.05 -8.08 -11.70
C SER A 278 0.07 -6.57 -11.59
N HIS A 279 -1.00 -5.91 -11.13
CA HIS A 279 -1.00 -4.46 -10.91
C HIS A 279 0.04 -4.07 -9.84
N VAL A 280 0.03 -4.75 -8.71
CA VAL A 280 0.98 -4.59 -7.59
C VAL A 280 2.42 -4.84 -8.04
N ALA A 281 2.66 -5.95 -8.76
CA ALA A 281 3.99 -6.27 -9.31
C ALA A 281 4.48 -5.21 -10.31
N GLY A 282 3.56 -4.65 -11.10
CA GLY A 282 3.84 -3.56 -12.03
C GLY A 282 4.32 -2.30 -11.31
N ILE A 283 3.68 -1.92 -10.21
CA ILE A 283 4.09 -0.79 -9.38
C ILE A 283 5.50 -1.03 -8.82
N ALA A 284 5.73 -2.19 -8.25
CA ALA A 284 7.02 -2.49 -7.61
C ALA A 284 8.16 -2.53 -8.63
N ALA A 285 7.99 -3.22 -9.78
CA ALA A 285 9.10 -3.53 -10.66
C ALA A 285 8.76 -3.79 -12.14
N ALA A 286 7.75 -3.12 -12.74
CA ALA A 286 7.60 -3.18 -14.19
C ALA A 286 8.88 -2.74 -14.90
N ASN A 287 9.25 -3.43 -15.99
CA ASN A 287 10.48 -3.22 -16.72
C ASN A 287 10.63 -1.77 -17.24
N LYS A 288 11.88 -1.30 -17.30
CA LYS A 288 12.24 -0.03 -17.94
C LYS A 288 12.06 -0.04 -19.47
N TYR A 289 12.18 -1.21 -20.09
CA TYR A 289 12.10 -1.37 -21.54
C TYR A 289 11.05 -2.42 -21.94
N ILE A 290 10.32 -2.08 -23.01
CA ILE A 290 9.38 -2.98 -23.67
C ILE A 290 10.03 -3.52 -24.93
N ALA A 291 10.02 -4.84 -25.11
CA ALA A 291 10.49 -5.49 -26.32
C ALA A 291 9.45 -5.38 -27.45
N ASN A 292 9.83 -4.78 -28.57
CA ASN A 292 8.97 -4.62 -29.74
C ASN A 292 9.01 -5.86 -30.65
N ALA A 293 7.98 -6.06 -31.45
CA ALA A 293 7.87 -7.19 -32.37
C ALA A 293 8.99 -7.23 -33.44
N ASP A 294 9.61 -6.09 -33.75
CA ASP A 294 10.73 -5.99 -34.70
C ASP A 294 12.12 -6.24 -34.08
N GLY A 295 12.15 -6.58 -32.75
CA GLY A 295 13.38 -6.84 -32.03
C GLY A 295 14.07 -5.59 -31.46
N THR A 296 13.45 -4.42 -31.59
CA THR A 296 13.89 -3.18 -30.92
C THR A 296 13.29 -3.07 -29.53
N PHE A 297 13.74 -2.07 -28.77
CA PHE A 297 13.24 -1.80 -27.42
C PHE A 297 12.77 -0.35 -27.31
N SER A 298 11.64 -0.16 -26.66
CA SER A 298 11.07 1.16 -26.36
C SER A 298 11.16 1.44 -24.86
N ASN A 299 11.37 2.71 -24.49
CA ASN A 299 11.26 3.14 -23.11
C ASN A 299 9.80 2.99 -22.62
N ALA A 300 9.60 2.32 -21.51
CA ALA A 300 8.28 2.01 -20.97
C ALA A 300 7.51 3.27 -20.53
N LEU A 301 8.19 4.26 -19.92
CA LEU A 301 7.55 5.54 -19.58
C LEU A 301 7.11 6.35 -20.80
N GLU A 302 7.81 6.22 -21.93
CA GLU A 302 7.45 6.93 -23.16
C GLU A 302 6.28 6.27 -23.87
N THR A 303 6.20 4.94 -23.83
CA THR A 303 5.22 4.15 -24.60
C THR A 303 4.01 3.73 -23.80
N ALA A 304 4.22 3.03 -22.68
CA ALA A 304 3.17 2.48 -21.82
C ALA A 304 2.79 3.39 -20.64
N LYS A 305 3.63 4.38 -20.33
CA LYS A 305 3.48 5.25 -19.14
C LYS A 305 3.57 4.51 -17.82
N VAL A 306 4.09 3.28 -17.83
CA VAL A 306 4.28 2.43 -16.65
C VAL A 306 5.73 1.96 -16.61
N GLN A 307 6.39 2.23 -15.50
CA GLN A 307 7.68 1.68 -15.12
C GLN A 307 7.65 1.49 -13.61
N GLY A 308 8.02 0.33 -13.11
CA GLY A 308 8.05 0.07 -11.68
C GLY A 308 9.07 0.93 -10.94
N VAL A 309 8.89 1.07 -9.63
CA VAL A 309 9.81 1.84 -8.76
C VAL A 309 11.24 1.30 -8.87
N ALA A 310 11.40 -0.02 -8.86
CA ALA A 310 12.69 -0.71 -9.05
C ALA A 310 12.66 -1.58 -10.32
N PRO A 311 12.77 -0.98 -11.52
CA PRO A 311 12.49 -1.68 -12.78
C PRO A 311 13.47 -2.81 -13.10
N ASP A 312 14.69 -2.79 -12.55
CA ASP A 312 15.69 -3.82 -12.73
C ASP A 312 15.81 -4.79 -11.52
N ALA A 313 14.88 -4.69 -10.55
CA ALA A 313 14.71 -5.72 -9.53
C ALA A 313 14.03 -6.97 -10.10
N GLN A 314 14.35 -8.12 -9.53
CA GLN A 314 13.68 -9.38 -9.82
C GLN A 314 12.38 -9.50 -8.99
N LEU A 315 11.38 -10.15 -9.57
CA LEU A 315 10.09 -10.44 -8.93
C LEU A 315 10.03 -11.92 -8.53
N VAL A 316 9.91 -12.18 -7.25
CA VAL A 316 9.67 -13.51 -6.68
C VAL A 316 8.18 -13.64 -6.41
N VAL A 317 7.46 -14.37 -7.25
CA VAL A 317 6.00 -14.40 -7.30
C VAL A 317 5.44 -15.52 -6.42
N MET A 318 4.64 -15.14 -5.43
CA MET A 318 4.10 -16.02 -4.41
C MET A 318 2.58 -15.85 -4.31
N LYS A 319 1.85 -16.68 -5.07
CA LYS A 319 0.38 -16.62 -5.09
C LYS A 319 -0.20 -17.26 -3.83
N VAL A 320 -0.92 -16.47 -3.04
CA VAL A 320 -1.59 -16.91 -1.80
C VAL A 320 -3.11 -16.80 -1.85
N PHE A 321 -3.67 -16.32 -2.95
CA PHE A 321 -5.10 -16.37 -3.24
C PHE A 321 -5.34 -17.40 -4.35
N GLY A 322 -5.98 -18.50 -4.02
CA GLY A 322 -6.22 -19.61 -4.92
C GLY A 322 -7.63 -19.62 -5.50
N TYR A 323 -8.00 -20.73 -6.12
CA TYR A 323 -9.32 -20.92 -6.74
C TYR A 323 -10.49 -20.69 -5.75
N GLY A 324 -10.33 -21.03 -4.49
CA GLY A 324 -11.33 -20.84 -3.43
C GLY A 324 -11.35 -19.44 -2.78
N GLY A 325 -10.59 -18.48 -3.28
CA GLY A 325 -10.43 -17.13 -2.68
C GLY A 325 -9.48 -17.09 -1.49
N GLY A 326 -9.47 -16.06 -0.71
CA GLY A 326 -8.76 -15.71 0.53
C GLY A 326 -7.47 -16.44 0.94
N ALA A 327 -6.52 -15.71 1.48
CA ALA A 327 -5.29 -16.25 2.05
C ALA A 327 -5.49 -16.60 3.54
N TYR A 328 -4.97 -17.72 3.99
CA TYR A 328 -4.88 -18.01 5.42
C TYR A 328 -3.53 -17.58 5.99
N ASP A 329 -3.47 -17.37 7.31
CA ASP A 329 -2.26 -17.00 8.05
C ASP A 329 -1.05 -17.87 7.66
N SER A 330 -1.23 -19.17 7.59
CA SER A 330 -0.14 -20.11 7.27
C SER A 330 0.29 -20.09 5.81
N ASP A 331 -0.58 -19.66 4.87
CA ASP A 331 -0.26 -19.59 3.45
C ASP A 331 0.72 -18.45 3.16
N TYR A 332 0.42 -17.22 3.64
CA TYR A 332 1.36 -16.12 3.45
C TYR A 332 2.62 -16.26 4.34
N MET A 333 2.52 -16.88 5.53
CA MET A 333 3.71 -17.17 6.34
C MET A 333 4.65 -18.15 5.66
N ALA A 334 4.12 -19.18 4.99
CA ALA A 334 4.93 -20.11 4.19
C ALA A 334 5.64 -19.36 3.04
N ALA A 335 4.96 -18.42 2.40
CA ALA A 335 5.54 -17.58 1.36
C ALA A 335 6.63 -16.65 1.91
N ILE A 336 6.43 -16.02 3.08
CA ILE A 336 7.45 -15.18 3.75
C ILE A 336 8.70 -15.99 4.09
N GLU A 337 8.56 -17.19 4.66
CA GLU A 337 9.70 -18.07 4.94
C GLU A 337 10.50 -18.37 3.68
N ASP A 338 9.83 -18.67 2.57
CA ASP A 338 10.48 -18.97 1.29
C ASP A 338 11.11 -17.71 0.66
N ALA A 339 10.49 -16.53 0.79
CA ALA A 339 11.08 -15.26 0.35
C ALA A 339 12.39 -14.97 1.07
N ILE A 340 12.46 -15.23 2.38
CA ILE A 340 13.67 -15.08 3.19
C ILE A 340 14.76 -16.08 2.73
N VAL A 341 14.39 -17.35 2.51
CA VAL A 341 15.34 -18.38 2.03
C VAL A 341 15.88 -18.05 0.63
N LEU A 342 15.05 -17.46 -0.24
CA LEU A 342 15.44 -16.99 -1.58
C LEU A 342 16.25 -15.70 -1.55
N GLY A 343 16.41 -15.08 -0.37
CA GLY A 343 17.19 -13.86 -0.16
C GLY A 343 16.54 -12.63 -0.77
N CYS A 344 15.21 -12.48 -0.65
CA CYS A 344 14.51 -11.27 -1.05
C CYS A 344 14.93 -10.07 -0.16
N ASP A 345 15.13 -8.91 -0.77
CA ASP A 345 15.48 -7.67 -0.09
C ASP A 345 14.25 -6.99 0.49
N SER A 346 13.10 -7.15 -0.17
CA SER A 346 11.80 -6.68 0.32
C SER A 346 10.68 -7.69 0.02
N ILE A 347 9.63 -7.63 0.84
CA ILE A 347 8.45 -8.46 0.76
C ILE A 347 7.25 -7.54 0.75
N ASN A 348 6.38 -7.66 -0.25
CA ASN A 348 5.14 -6.92 -0.35
C ASN A 348 3.94 -7.83 -0.05
N LEU A 349 3.08 -7.39 0.87
CA LEU A 349 1.78 -7.99 1.16
C LEU A 349 0.69 -6.92 0.96
N SER A 350 0.08 -6.91 -0.22
CA SER A 350 -1.07 -6.07 -0.52
C SER A 350 -2.37 -6.83 -0.19
N LEU A 351 -2.51 -7.21 1.07
CA LEU A 351 -3.64 -7.98 1.59
C LEU A 351 -3.96 -7.55 3.02
N GLY A 352 -5.16 -7.81 3.48
CA GLY A 352 -5.57 -7.51 4.84
C GLY A 352 -6.95 -8.04 5.19
N SER A 353 -7.35 -7.81 6.43
CA SER A 353 -8.72 -8.03 6.88
C SER A 353 -9.61 -6.90 6.38
N SER A 354 -10.76 -7.24 5.81
CA SER A 354 -11.81 -6.27 5.47
C SER A 354 -12.53 -5.73 6.72
N ASP A 355 -12.39 -6.44 7.85
CA ASP A 355 -12.96 -6.00 9.12
C ASP A 355 -11.95 -5.12 9.85
N PRO A 356 -12.22 -3.82 10.01
CA PRO A 356 -11.39 -2.95 10.81
C PRO A 356 -11.30 -3.50 12.23
N GLY A 357 -10.15 -3.38 12.83
CA GLY A 357 -10.07 -3.71 14.22
C GLY A 357 -9.59 -5.09 14.57
N PHE A 358 -9.23 -5.87 13.61
CA PHE A 358 -8.79 -7.21 13.90
C PHE A 358 -7.31 -7.26 14.30
N THR A 359 -7.00 -6.92 15.54
CA THR A 359 -5.73 -7.27 16.17
C THR A 359 -5.95 -8.35 17.21
N ARG A 360 -5.55 -9.54 16.89
CA ARG A 360 -5.26 -10.49 17.94
C ARG A 360 -3.76 -10.47 18.19
N ALA A 361 -3.35 -10.34 19.47
CA ALA A 361 -2.04 -10.75 19.92
C ALA A 361 -1.94 -12.29 19.77
N THR A 362 -2.06 -12.75 18.53
CA THR A 362 -1.99 -14.15 18.17
C THR A 362 -0.54 -14.61 18.15
N ASP A 363 -0.33 -15.89 18.18
CA ASP A 363 1.00 -16.44 17.94
C ASP A 363 1.55 -16.07 16.55
N ILE A 364 0.72 -15.74 15.57
CA ILE A 364 1.14 -15.20 14.27
C ILE A 364 1.77 -13.82 14.41
N GLN A 365 1.14 -12.89 15.14
CA GLN A 365 1.76 -11.60 15.46
C GLN A 365 3.13 -11.79 16.12
N LYS A 366 3.22 -12.64 17.14
CA LYS A 366 4.51 -12.97 17.79
C LYS A 366 5.53 -13.56 16.83
N ARG A 367 5.11 -14.21 15.73
CA ARG A 367 6.01 -14.73 14.70
C ARG A 367 6.51 -13.63 13.77
N PHE A 368 5.65 -12.65 13.46
CA PHE A 368 6.12 -11.43 12.82
C PHE A 368 7.12 -10.69 13.71
N ASP A 369 6.81 -10.55 15.01
CA ASP A 369 7.71 -9.91 15.99
C ASP A 369 9.07 -10.61 16.07
N ALA A 370 9.14 -11.91 15.78
CA ALA A 370 10.40 -12.64 15.69
C ALA A 370 11.22 -12.31 14.44
N LEU A 371 10.65 -11.64 13.42
CA LEU A 371 11.35 -11.12 12.26
C LEU A 371 11.89 -9.72 12.47
N SER A 372 11.59 -9.07 13.60
CA SER A 372 12.10 -7.75 13.99
C SER A 372 13.61 -7.67 13.81
N ASP A 373 14.09 -6.55 13.38
CA ASP A 373 15.49 -6.23 13.11
C ASP A 373 16.23 -7.16 12.11
N LYS A 374 15.57 -8.16 11.55
CA LYS A 374 16.16 -9.20 10.71
C LYS A 374 15.47 -9.32 9.36
N GLY A 375 16.26 -9.72 8.36
CA GLY A 375 15.75 -10.06 7.03
C GLY A 375 15.29 -8.87 6.20
N ALA A 376 14.34 -9.12 5.32
CA ALA A 376 13.81 -8.16 4.36
C ALA A 376 12.85 -7.16 5.01
N ILE A 377 12.66 -6.01 4.36
CA ILE A 377 11.57 -5.09 4.65
C ILE A 377 10.24 -5.79 4.35
N ILE A 378 9.27 -5.69 5.25
CA ILE A 378 7.93 -6.24 5.03
C ILE A 378 6.95 -5.07 4.93
N SER A 379 6.62 -4.70 3.70
CA SER A 379 5.68 -3.64 3.37
C SER A 379 4.26 -4.20 3.26
N ILE A 380 3.34 -3.68 4.04
CA ILE A 380 1.96 -4.18 4.11
C ILE A 380 0.99 -3.02 3.97
N SER A 381 -0.11 -3.22 3.25
CA SER A 381 -1.20 -2.25 3.15
C SER A 381 -1.84 -1.98 4.52
N ALA A 382 -2.09 -0.70 4.84
CA ALA A 382 -2.69 -0.31 6.13
C ALA A 382 -4.18 -0.66 6.22
N GLY A 383 -4.87 -0.72 5.09
CA GLY A 383 -6.30 -0.97 4.99
C GLY A 383 -7.04 0.13 4.22
N ASN A 384 -8.26 -0.14 3.78
CA ASN A 384 -9.06 0.75 2.95
C ASN A 384 -10.42 1.09 3.57
N SER A 385 -10.48 1.15 4.89
CA SER A 385 -11.71 1.42 5.63
C SER A 385 -11.93 2.91 5.94
N GLY A 386 -10.97 3.78 5.56
CA GLY A 386 -11.02 5.21 5.86
C GLY A 386 -10.98 5.48 7.37
N ASP A 387 -11.54 6.59 7.78
CA ASP A 387 -11.99 6.76 9.14
C ASP A 387 -13.43 6.22 9.30
N TRP A 388 -13.88 6.10 10.56
CA TRP A 388 -15.22 5.57 10.79
C TRP A 388 -16.31 6.59 10.49
N ALA A 389 -16.01 7.87 10.52
CA ALA A 389 -16.97 8.91 10.20
C ALA A 389 -17.34 8.89 8.72
N GLU A 390 -16.38 8.55 7.85
CA GLU A 390 -16.59 8.49 6.40
C GLU A 390 -17.10 7.12 5.93
N ASN A 391 -16.89 6.06 6.71
CA ASN A 391 -17.30 4.72 6.34
C ASN A 391 -18.73 4.41 6.73
N SER A 392 -19.67 4.75 5.84
CA SER A 392 -21.11 4.48 6.02
C SER A 392 -21.47 3.00 6.14
N GLN A 393 -20.58 2.07 5.80
CA GLN A 393 -20.82 0.63 5.94
C GLN A 393 -20.68 0.15 7.38
N ASN A 394 -19.83 0.79 8.17
CA ASN A 394 -19.62 0.47 9.57
C ASN A 394 -20.48 1.36 10.51
N GLY A 395 -21.24 2.28 9.94
CA GLY A 395 -22.00 3.26 10.70
C GLY A 395 -21.17 4.41 11.22
N TYR A 396 -21.81 5.55 11.43
CA TYR A 396 -21.14 6.68 12.06
C TYR A 396 -20.97 6.39 13.54
N LEU A 397 -19.77 6.52 14.00
CA LEU A 397 -19.48 6.53 15.41
C LEU A 397 -19.55 7.97 15.89
N TYR A 398 -20.65 8.27 16.50
CA TYR A 398 -20.86 9.60 17.04
C TYR A 398 -20.12 9.75 18.34
N GLY A 399 -19.49 10.87 18.49
CA GLY A 399 -18.99 11.55 19.67
C GLY A 399 -18.60 10.80 20.94
N ASN A 400 -18.98 9.55 21.06
CA ASN A 400 -18.66 8.69 22.19
C ASN A 400 -17.95 7.41 21.79
N ASP A 401 -17.84 7.15 20.49
CA ASP A 401 -17.09 6.01 19.96
C ASP A 401 -15.97 6.54 19.09
N VAL A 402 -14.82 6.45 19.64
CA VAL A 402 -13.60 6.84 18.99
C VAL A 402 -13.18 5.73 18.10
N SER A 403 -13.19 5.92 16.82
CA SER A 403 -12.44 5.00 16.03
C SER A 403 -11.72 5.65 14.89
N PHE A 404 -10.61 6.22 15.22
CA PHE A 404 -9.49 6.33 14.34
C PHE A 404 -8.75 4.99 14.18
N GLN A 405 -9.43 3.86 14.35
CA GLN A 405 -8.81 2.56 14.49
C GLN A 405 -9.43 1.65 13.45
N THR A 406 -9.04 1.86 12.21
CA THR A 406 -9.62 1.16 11.06
C THR A 406 -8.61 0.32 10.29
N SER A 407 -7.35 0.30 10.71
CA SER A 407 -6.33 -0.55 10.09
C SER A 407 -6.62 -2.03 10.31
N GLY A 408 -6.37 -2.85 9.29
CA GLY A 408 -6.59 -4.29 9.31
C GLY A 408 -5.32 -5.10 9.48
N SER A 409 -5.44 -6.32 10.06
CA SER A 409 -4.31 -7.26 10.10
C SER A 409 -4.01 -7.81 8.70
N PRO A 410 -2.74 -8.14 8.37
CA PRO A 410 -1.53 -8.07 9.16
C PRO A 410 -0.82 -6.71 9.17
N GLY A 411 -1.37 -5.67 8.55
CA GLY A 411 -0.83 -4.30 8.59
C GLY A 411 -0.66 -3.78 10.03
N THR A 412 -1.56 -4.19 10.94
CA THR A 412 -1.53 -3.86 12.36
C THR A 412 -0.43 -4.56 13.17
N TYR A 413 0.26 -5.57 12.62
CA TYR A 413 1.31 -6.26 13.37
C TYR A 413 2.53 -5.37 13.61
N SER A 414 3.15 -5.50 14.79
CA SER A 414 4.24 -4.61 15.22
C SER A 414 5.41 -4.56 14.24
N ASP A 415 5.75 -5.67 13.62
CA ASP A 415 6.88 -5.76 12.68
C ASP A 415 6.53 -5.50 11.22
N SER A 416 5.27 -5.24 10.90
CA SER A 416 4.90 -4.75 9.57
C SER A 416 5.31 -3.29 9.41
N LEU A 417 5.75 -2.92 8.23
CA LEU A 417 5.78 -1.51 7.82
C LEU A 417 4.44 -1.23 7.13
N ALA A 418 3.44 -0.78 7.91
CA ALA A 418 2.12 -0.46 7.37
C ALA A 418 2.17 0.82 6.56
N VAL A 419 1.64 0.75 5.34
CA VAL A 419 1.71 1.84 4.37
C VAL A 419 0.33 2.42 4.14
N ALA A 420 0.17 3.70 4.46
CA ALA A 420 -1.00 4.50 4.13
C ALA A 420 -0.97 4.97 2.67
N SER A 421 -2.11 5.41 2.20
CA SER A 421 -2.30 5.90 0.83
C SER A 421 -2.47 7.41 0.77
N VAL A 422 -1.71 8.04 -0.11
CA VAL A 422 -1.92 9.42 -0.58
C VAL A 422 -2.36 9.38 -2.04
N ASP A 423 -3.15 10.35 -2.45
CA ASP A 423 -3.55 10.47 -3.84
C ASP A 423 -2.35 10.87 -4.71
N ASN A 424 -2.34 10.35 -5.92
CA ASN A 424 -1.30 10.70 -6.88
C ASN A 424 -1.49 12.14 -7.39
N ALA A 425 -0.44 12.93 -7.33
CA ALA A 425 -0.47 14.38 -7.58
C ALA A 425 -0.56 14.77 -9.06
N GLY A 426 -0.52 13.81 -9.97
CA GLY A 426 -0.55 14.10 -11.41
C GLY A 426 -1.68 13.36 -12.11
N ALA A 427 -1.93 13.66 -13.39
CA ALA A 427 -2.82 12.90 -14.25
C ALA A 427 -2.08 12.34 -15.46
N THR A 428 -2.31 11.08 -15.77
CA THR A 428 -1.87 10.43 -17.03
C THR A 428 -3.07 9.76 -17.64
N GLY A 429 -3.37 10.01 -18.90
CA GLY A 429 -4.52 9.38 -19.54
C GLY A 429 -4.85 9.95 -20.91
N ASN A 430 -5.97 9.49 -21.44
CA ASN A 430 -6.54 10.08 -22.62
C ASN A 430 -7.00 11.49 -22.30
N TYR A 431 -6.70 12.42 -23.19
CA TYR A 431 -7.05 13.82 -23.00
C TYR A 431 -7.47 14.47 -24.31
N PHE A 432 -8.13 15.59 -24.18
CA PHE A 432 -8.22 16.60 -25.24
C PHE A 432 -7.65 17.93 -24.71
N SER A 433 -7.34 18.89 -25.53
CA SER A 433 -6.86 20.17 -25.06
C SER A 433 -7.78 21.32 -25.39
N VAL A 434 -7.88 22.30 -24.47
CA VAL A 434 -8.62 23.56 -24.66
C VAL A 434 -7.70 24.72 -24.33
N GLY A 435 -7.41 25.56 -25.30
CA GLY A 435 -6.53 26.71 -25.11
C GLY A 435 -5.12 26.34 -24.65
N GLY A 436 -4.65 25.12 -25.02
CA GLY A 436 -3.32 24.62 -24.70
C GLY A 436 -3.24 23.79 -23.40
N GLU A 437 -4.29 23.81 -22.57
CA GLU A 437 -4.37 23.01 -21.34
C GLU A 437 -4.90 21.61 -21.67
N MET A 438 -4.31 20.57 -21.07
CA MET A 438 -4.79 19.20 -21.14
C MET A 438 -5.99 19.00 -20.23
N VAL A 439 -7.04 18.37 -20.74
CA VAL A 439 -8.23 17.97 -20.01
C VAL A 439 -8.32 16.47 -20.10
N PHE A 440 -8.04 15.80 -19.00
CA PHE A 440 -8.16 14.36 -18.88
C PHE A 440 -9.62 13.96 -18.71
N TYR A 441 -10.02 12.81 -19.27
CA TYR A 441 -11.41 12.39 -19.21
C TYR A 441 -11.55 10.93 -18.85
N SER A 442 -12.66 10.61 -18.18
CA SER A 442 -13.08 9.23 -17.95
C SER A 442 -14.02 8.78 -19.04
N GLU A 443 -13.81 7.59 -19.57
CA GLU A 443 -14.55 7.05 -20.71
C GLU A 443 -15.29 5.77 -20.33
N THR A 444 -16.56 5.70 -20.72
CA THR A 444 -17.38 4.50 -20.60
C THR A 444 -17.92 4.13 -21.97
N THR A 445 -17.58 2.95 -22.48
CA THR A 445 -18.01 2.47 -23.79
C THR A 445 -18.84 1.19 -23.67
N TYR A 446 -20.06 1.24 -24.21
CA TYR A 446 -20.93 0.08 -24.42
C TYR A 446 -21.28 -0.09 -25.91
N ALA A 447 -22.23 0.71 -26.38
CA ALA A 447 -22.60 0.74 -27.79
C ALA A 447 -22.01 1.95 -28.54
N ASN A 448 -21.48 2.91 -27.81
CA ASN A 448 -20.86 4.12 -28.32
C ASN A 448 -19.42 3.87 -28.82
N ASP A 449 -19.00 4.70 -29.77
CA ASP A 449 -17.61 4.74 -30.20
C ASP A 449 -16.73 5.35 -29.09
N ALA A 450 -15.45 4.96 -29.04
CA ALA A 450 -14.48 5.56 -28.13
C ALA A 450 -14.17 7.01 -28.50
N PHE A 451 -13.97 7.89 -27.50
CA PHE A 451 -13.67 9.31 -27.73
C PHE A 451 -12.31 9.48 -28.45
N THR A 452 -11.39 8.53 -28.25
CA THR A 452 -10.09 8.46 -28.95
C THR A 452 -10.22 8.29 -30.47
N THR A 453 -11.41 7.96 -31.00
CA THR A 453 -11.69 7.98 -32.47
C THR A 453 -11.78 9.38 -33.03
N LEU A 454 -11.91 10.40 -32.16
CA LEU A 454 -11.90 11.80 -32.57
C LEU A 454 -10.47 12.32 -32.67
N SER A 455 -10.22 13.19 -33.64
CA SER A 455 -8.90 13.78 -33.81
C SER A 455 -8.97 15.19 -34.40
N GLY A 456 -7.98 16.00 -34.03
CA GLY A 456 -7.82 17.36 -34.56
C GLY A 456 -8.73 18.38 -33.88
N GLU A 457 -8.80 19.59 -34.46
CA GLU A 457 -9.57 20.69 -33.91
C GLU A 457 -11.07 20.51 -34.14
N LEU A 458 -11.87 20.57 -33.08
CA LEU A 458 -13.32 20.42 -33.06
C LEU A 458 -13.98 21.64 -32.42
N ASP A 459 -15.08 22.11 -32.99
CA ASP A 459 -15.93 23.12 -32.37
C ASP A 459 -16.73 22.49 -31.24
N TYR A 460 -16.94 23.24 -30.15
CA TYR A 460 -17.80 22.79 -29.06
C TYR A 460 -18.88 23.81 -28.71
N VAL A 461 -19.95 23.29 -28.09
CA VAL A 461 -21.00 24.03 -27.40
C VAL A 461 -20.93 23.67 -25.93
N PHE A 462 -20.82 24.67 -25.06
CA PHE A 462 -20.84 24.49 -23.60
C PHE A 462 -22.16 25.04 -23.07
N MET A 463 -22.98 24.13 -22.49
CA MET A 463 -24.30 24.47 -21.96
C MET A 463 -24.16 25.19 -20.62
N PRO A 464 -24.98 26.23 -20.34
CA PRO A 464 -24.98 26.89 -19.03
C PRO A 464 -25.30 25.92 -17.91
N GLU A 465 -24.81 26.20 -16.70
CA GLU A 465 -24.99 25.33 -15.52
C GLU A 465 -26.46 24.99 -15.20
N SER A 466 -27.38 25.88 -15.53
CA SER A 466 -28.82 25.66 -15.35
C SER A 466 -29.46 24.68 -16.38
N VAL A 467 -28.69 24.34 -17.42
CA VAL A 467 -29.17 23.50 -18.52
C VAL A 467 -28.63 22.09 -18.33
N LEU A 468 -29.51 21.13 -18.06
CA LEU A 468 -29.14 19.78 -17.69
C LEU A 468 -29.23 18.74 -18.82
N GLY A 469 -29.54 19.16 -20.06
CA GLY A 469 -29.57 18.29 -21.22
C GLY A 469 -30.88 17.59 -21.47
N ASN A 470 -32.03 18.23 -21.14
CA ASN A 470 -33.33 17.79 -21.61
C ASN A 470 -33.44 17.99 -23.14
N ALA A 471 -34.28 17.24 -23.82
CA ALA A 471 -34.45 17.36 -25.26
C ALA A 471 -34.75 18.80 -25.75
N ALA A 472 -35.60 19.55 -24.97
CA ALA A 472 -35.94 20.94 -25.28
C ALA A 472 -34.77 21.92 -25.06
N ASP A 473 -33.76 21.54 -24.30
CA ASP A 473 -32.61 22.41 -24.04
C ASP A 473 -31.75 22.62 -25.31
N PHE A 474 -31.96 21.82 -26.33
CA PHE A 474 -31.25 21.92 -27.63
C PHE A 474 -32.05 22.69 -28.69
N ASP A 475 -33.31 23.11 -28.38
CA ASP A 475 -34.13 23.82 -29.33
C ASP A 475 -33.52 25.21 -29.69
N GLY A 476 -33.21 25.35 -30.98
CA GLY A 476 -32.59 26.58 -31.51
C GLY A 476 -31.08 26.71 -31.30
N ILE A 477 -30.44 25.69 -30.74
CA ILE A 477 -28.95 25.61 -30.57
C ILE A 477 -28.41 24.68 -31.63
N ASP A 478 -27.50 25.17 -32.49
CA ASP A 478 -26.79 24.35 -33.46
C ASP A 478 -25.65 23.59 -32.79
N VAL A 479 -25.92 22.31 -32.44
CA VAL A 479 -24.94 21.35 -31.90
C VAL A 479 -24.46 20.34 -32.93
N SER A 480 -24.92 20.45 -34.16
CA SER A 480 -24.64 19.50 -35.24
C SER A 480 -23.14 19.39 -35.53
N GLY A 481 -22.60 18.18 -35.39
CA GLY A 481 -21.19 17.85 -35.61
C GLY A 481 -20.21 18.44 -34.58
N LYS A 482 -20.71 19.04 -33.47
CA LYS A 482 -19.90 19.67 -32.44
C LYS A 482 -19.83 18.77 -31.18
N VAL A 483 -18.85 19.01 -30.32
CA VAL A 483 -18.75 18.40 -28.97
C VAL A 483 -19.63 19.23 -28.03
N VAL A 484 -20.46 18.57 -27.21
CA VAL A 484 -21.39 19.26 -26.31
C VAL A 484 -21.01 19.00 -24.87
N PHE A 485 -20.77 20.04 -24.09
CA PHE A 485 -20.51 19.98 -22.66
C PHE A 485 -21.80 20.22 -21.87
N ILE A 486 -22.11 19.30 -20.96
CA ILE A 486 -23.35 19.34 -20.15
C ILE A 486 -23.00 19.04 -18.69
N ARG A 487 -23.57 19.81 -17.76
CA ARG A 487 -23.36 19.60 -16.33
C ARG A 487 -24.05 18.31 -15.84
N ARG A 488 -23.42 17.57 -14.96
CA ARG A 488 -24.07 16.56 -14.12
C ARG A 488 -25.23 17.21 -13.35
N GLY A 489 -26.26 16.44 -13.02
CA GLY A 489 -27.45 16.91 -12.27
C GLY A 489 -28.50 15.81 -12.20
N THR A 490 -29.78 16.19 -12.05
CA THR A 490 -30.87 15.26 -11.77
C THR A 490 -31.32 14.37 -12.93
N ILE A 491 -30.90 14.64 -14.18
CA ILE A 491 -31.24 13.85 -15.36
C ILE A 491 -30.19 12.74 -15.54
N SER A 492 -30.62 11.53 -15.91
CA SER A 492 -29.72 10.39 -16.11
C SER A 492 -28.67 10.70 -17.19
N PHE A 493 -27.49 10.10 -17.06
CA PHE A 493 -26.43 10.27 -18.06
C PHE A 493 -26.87 9.81 -19.45
N VAL A 494 -27.56 8.68 -19.51
CA VAL A 494 -28.08 8.12 -20.76
C VAL A 494 -29.06 9.09 -21.44
N ASP A 495 -29.96 9.72 -20.70
CA ASP A 495 -30.91 10.67 -21.26
C ASP A 495 -30.23 11.93 -21.79
N LYS A 496 -29.31 12.52 -20.99
CA LYS A 496 -28.51 13.70 -21.43
C LYS A 496 -27.79 13.44 -22.74
N ILE A 497 -27.02 12.33 -22.78
CA ILE A 497 -26.20 11.97 -23.92
C ILE A 497 -27.06 11.61 -25.12
N THR A 498 -28.17 10.88 -24.91
CA THR A 498 -29.12 10.54 -25.98
C THR A 498 -29.77 11.79 -26.57
N ASN A 499 -30.18 12.75 -25.74
CA ASN A 499 -30.79 13.99 -26.21
C ASN A 499 -29.82 14.83 -27.04
N ALA A 500 -28.59 15.00 -26.56
CA ALA A 500 -27.52 15.68 -27.29
C ALA A 500 -27.19 14.98 -28.63
N ALA A 501 -27.06 13.64 -28.62
CA ALA A 501 -26.81 12.85 -29.82
C ALA A 501 -27.99 12.95 -30.83
N ASN A 502 -29.24 12.95 -30.35
CA ASN A 502 -30.41 13.16 -31.19
C ASN A 502 -30.46 14.56 -31.82
N ALA A 503 -29.95 15.59 -31.13
CA ALA A 503 -29.79 16.95 -31.61
C ALA A 503 -28.62 17.09 -32.63
N GLY A 504 -27.81 16.04 -32.84
CA GLY A 504 -26.75 15.98 -33.82
C GLY A 504 -25.34 16.19 -33.25
N ALA A 505 -25.16 16.15 -31.94
CA ALA A 505 -23.85 16.25 -31.29
C ALA A 505 -22.92 15.14 -31.81
N ARG A 506 -21.66 15.48 -32.09
CA ARG A 506 -20.63 14.54 -32.49
C ARG A 506 -20.10 13.72 -31.33
N ALA A 507 -20.00 14.33 -30.16
CA ALA A 507 -19.63 13.71 -28.90
C ALA A 507 -20.24 14.50 -27.74
N VAL A 508 -20.30 13.88 -26.55
CA VAL A 508 -20.85 14.54 -25.35
C VAL A 508 -19.84 14.42 -24.22
N VAL A 509 -19.60 15.52 -23.55
CA VAL A 509 -18.76 15.60 -22.35
C VAL A 509 -19.60 16.02 -21.17
N ILE A 510 -19.66 15.19 -20.14
CA ILE A 510 -20.39 15.51 -18.89
C ILE A 510 -19.35 16.04 -17.89
N TYR A 511 -19.51 17.28 -17.42
CA TYR A 511 -18.66 17.80 -16.35
C TYR A 511 -19.36 17.67 -14.99
N ASN A 512 -18.55 17.36 -13.94
CA ASN A 512 -19.09 17.14 -12.61
C ASN A 512 -19.67 18.43 -12.01
N ASN A 513 -20.56 18.28 -11.05
CA ASN A 513 -21.18 19.38 -10.30
C ASN A 513 -20.66 19.48 -8.86
N GLN A 514 -19.70 18.62 -8.50
CA GLN A 514 -18.94 18.59 -7.26
C GLN A 514 -17.52 18.16 -7.54
N PRO A 515 -16.56 18.33 -6.63
CA PRO A 515 -15.18 17.85 -6.80
C PRO A 515 -15.11 16.35 -7.15
N GLY A 516 -14.06 15.95 -7.84
CA GLY A 516 -13.81 14.58 -8.26
C GLY A 516 -14.33 14.21 -9.66
N THR A 517 -14.12 12.98 -10.04
CA THR A 517 -14.50 12.40 -11.34
C THR A 517 -15.91 11.81 -11.30
N ILE A 518 -16.47 11.46 -12.45
CA ILE A 518 -17.79 10.81 -12.58
C ILE A 518 -17.61 9.47 -13.25
N ASN A 519 -18.20 8.43 -12.68
CA ASN A 519 -18.47 7.21 -13.40
C ASN A 519 -19.88 7.21 -13.97
N MET A 520 -19.99 7.00 -15.29
CA MET A 520 -21.28 7.04 -15.99
C MET A 520 -21.75 5.63 -16.30
N ASP A 521 -22.89 5.20 -15.74
CA ASP A 521 -23.58 4.02 -16.28
C ASP A 521 -24.24 4.34 -17.62
N LEU A 522 -23.66 3.81 -18.69
CA LEU A 522 -24.15 3.91 -20.05
C LEU A 522 -24.67 2.58 -20.62
N SER A 523 -24.96 1.59 -19.77
CA SER A 523 -25.38 0.24 -20.19
C SER A 523 -26.64 0.23 -21.06
N SER A 524 -27.52 1.23 -20.93
CA SER A 524 -28.73 1.40 -21.76
C SER A 524 -28.57 2.42 -22.89
N TYR A 525 -27.38 2.99 -23.10
CA TYR A 525 -27.12 3.90 -24.20
C TYR A 525 -26.96 3.14 -25.52
N THR A 526 -27.70 3.51 -26.53
CA THR A 526 -27.78 2.79 -27.81
C THR A 526 -27.29 3.59 -29.02
N ARG A 527 -26.71 4.76 -28.83
CA ARG A 527 -26.13 5.61 -29.89
C ARG A 527 -24.63 5.42 -29.95
N THR A 528 -24.05 5.81 -31.09
CA THR A 528 -22.61 5.69 -31.37
C THR A 528 -21.80 6.93 -30.99
N ALA A 529 -22.43 8.07 -30.70
CA ALA A 529 -21.70 9.28 -30.31
C ALA A 529 -20.87 9.01 -29.06
N PRO A 530 -19.53 9.28 -29.10
CA PRO A 530 -18.69 9.12 -27.92
C PRO A 530 -19.17 9.95 -26.74
N ALA A 531 -19.02 9.41 -25.54
CA ALA A 531 -19.41 10.08 -24.31
C ALA A 531 -18.34 9.90 -23.22
N VAL A 532 -17.89 11.01 -22.65
CA VAL A 532 -16.87 11.03 -21.59
C VAL A 532 -17.28 11.97 -20.48
N SER A 533 -16.64 11.82 -19.31
CA SER A 533 -16.80 12.75 -18.19
C SER A 533 -15.47 13.43 -17.83
N ILE A 534 -15.59 14.61 -17.22
CA ILE A 534 -14.48 15.43 -16.72
C ILE A 534 -14.81 16.00 -15.35
N THR A 535 -13.81 16.50 -14.64
CA THR A 535 -13.96 17.10 -13.32
C THR A 535 -14.76 18.41 -13.35
N GLN A 536 -15.22 18.87 -12.19
CA GLN A 536 -15.83 20.19 -12.03
C GLN A 536 -14.84 21.31 -12.36
N ALA A 537 -13.59 21.17 -11.91
CA ALA A 537 -12.52 22.15 -12.15
C ALA A 537 -12.22 22.32 -13.64
N ASP A 538 -12.16 21.18 -14.39
CA ASP A 538 -11.98 21.21 -15.85
C ASP A 538 -13.16 21.89 -16.55
N GLY A 539 -14.38 21.59 -16.11
CA GLY A 539 -15.58 22.28 -16.61
C GLY A 539 -15.52 23.78 -16.42
N ALA A 540 -15.13 24.24 -15.23
CA ALA A 540 -14.96 25.65 -14.91
C ALA A 540 -13.84 26.30 -15.74
N MET A 541 -12.70 25.62 -15.89
CA MET A 541 -11.59 26.06 -16.74
C MET A 541 -12.01 26.22 -18.20
N ILE A 542 -12.71 25.23 -18.77
CA ILE A 542 -13.20 25.30 -20.16
C ILE A 542 -14.19 26.44 -20.33
N LEU A 543 -15.11 26.61 -19.36
CA LEU A 543 -16.06 27.73 -19.39
C LEU A 543 -15.35 29.08 -19.40
N SER A 544 -14.30 29.23 -18.59
CA SER A 544 -13.51 30.49 -18.54
C SER A 544 -12.82 30.84 -19.87
N LYS A 545 -12.50 29.82 -20.68
CA LYS A 545 -11.89 29.95 -22.03
C LYS A 545 -12.93 30.03 -23.17
N SER A 546 -14.21 29.90 -22.84
CA SER A 546 -15.31 29.87 -23.80
C SER A 546 -15.84 31.28 -24.11
N THR A 547 -16.43 31.45 -25.28
CA THR A 547 -17.05 32.71 -25.71
C THR A 547 -18.57 32.57 -25.66
N ALA A 548 -19.26 33.50 -24.99
CA ALA A 548 -20.71 33.51 -24.95
C ALA A 548 -21.29 33.70 -26.37
N ALA A 549 -22.24 32.89 -26.74
CA ALA A 549 -22.98 33.02 -27.99
C ALA A 549 -23.87 34.29 -27.97
N GLU A 550 -24.30 34.74 -29.17
CA GLU A 550 -25.20 35.89 -29.27
C GLU A 550 -26.50 35.63 -28.50
N GLY A 551 -26.84 36.50 -27.56
CA GLY A 551 -27.96 36.30 -26.65
C GLY A 551 -27.67 35.54 -25.37
N GLY A 552 -26.46 35.03 -25.16
CA GLY A 552 -25.98 34.44 -23.90
C GLY A 552 -26.60 33.09 -23.50
N ALA A 553 -27.27 32.41 -24.43
CA ALA A 553 -27.95 31.13 -24.13
C ALA A 553 -27.01 29.93 -23.97
N TYR A 554 -25.81 30.00 -24.47
CA TYR A 554 -24.76 28.98 -24.41
C TYR A 554 -23.39 29.59 -24.70
N TYR A 555 -22.33 28.79 -24.57
CA TYR A 555 -20.97 29.23 -24.87
C TYR A 555 -20.38 28.36 -26.00
N THR A 556 -19.37 28.88 -26.70
CA THR A 556 -18.69 28.18 -27.79
C THR A 556 -17.19 28.29 -27.64
N GLY A 557 -16.48 27.37 -28.27
CA GLY A 557 -15.03 27.37 -28.34
C GLY A 557 -14.50 26.23 -29.19
N LYS A 558 -13.22 25.98 -29.08
CA LYS A 558 -12.52 24.91 -29.81
C LYS A 558 -11.74 24.04 -28.84
N LEU A 559 -11.76 22.74 -29.09
CA LEU A 559 -10.88 21.78 -28.46
C LEU A 559 -10.06 21.05 -29.53
N THR A 560 -8.93 20.49 -29.10
CA THR A 560 -8.14 19.59 -29.93
C THR A 560 -8.24 18.18 -29.36
N ALA A 561 -8.90 17.29 -30.07
CA ALA A 561 -9.00 15.88 -29.73
C ALA A 561 -7.77 15.10 -30.21
N THR A 562 -7.31 14.14 -29.42
CA THR A 562 -6.16 13.28 -29.72
C THR A 562 -6.39 11.88 -29.18
N SER A 563 -5.76 10.88 -29.79
CA SER A 563 -5.66 9.53 -29.25
C SER A 563 -4.38 9.31 -28.40
N ALA A 564 -3.57 10.36 -28.25
CA ALA A 564 -2.36 10.28 -27.43
C ALA A 564 -2.70 10.24 -25.94
N VAL A 565 -1.91 9.52 -25.18
CA VAL A 565 -1.93 9.56 -23.73
C VAL A 565 -1.06 10.73 -23.28
N GLY A 566 -1.61 11.61 -22.46
CA GLY A 566 -0.91 12.73 -21.84
C GLY A 566 -0.44 12.42 -20.42
N VAL A 567 0.47 13.25 -19.93
CA VAL A 567 0.93 13.23 -18.54
C VAL A 567 0.95 14.67 -18.03
N SER A 568 0.22 14.99 -16.98
CA SER A 568 0.40 16.24 -16.25
C SER A 568 1.55 16.12 -15.25
N LYS A 569 2.21 17.21 -14.95
CA LYS A 569 3.22 17.20 -13.88
C LYS A 569 2.54 17.11 -12.51
N PRO A 570 3.21 16.46 -11.53
CA PRO A 570 2.74 16.49 -10.15
C PRO A 570 2.58 17.94 -9.68
N THR A 571 1.48 18.21 -9.03
CA THR A 571 1.28 19.43 -8.23
C THR A 571 1.61 19.08 -6.77
N ASN A 572 1.94 20.06 -5.94
CA ASN A 572 2.06 19.80 -4.48
C ASN A 572 0.69 19.80 -3.78
N ASP A 573 -0.37 19.73 -4.54
CA ASP A 573 -1.75 19.79 -4.11
C ASP A 573 -2.33 18.37 -4.13
N TYR A 574 -1.90 17.55 -3.18
CA TYR A 574 -2.36 16.18 -2.97
C TYR A 574 -2.68 15.95 -1.50
N GLY A 575 -3.75 15.21 -1.23
CA GLY A 575 -4.20 14.85 0.10
C GLY A 575 -4.05 13.36 0.39
N MET A 576 -4.21 12.98 1.64
CA MET A 576 -4.40 11.58 2.00
C MET A 576 -5.61 11.03 1.25
N SER A 577 -5.53 9.77 0.84
CA SER A 577 -6.69 9.12 0.21
C SER A 577 -7.79 8.88 1.25
N ASP A 578 -9.03 9.24 0.95
CA ASP A 578 -10.18 9.14 1.86
C ASP A 578 -10.37 7.73 2.42
N PHE A 579 -10.01 6.72 1.64
CA PHE A 579 -10.13 5.32 2.05
C PHE A 579 -8.98 4.83 2.95
N SER A 580 -7.89 5.59 3.11
CA SER A 580 -6.72 5.10 3.85
C SER A 580 -7.05 4.89 5.32
N SER A 581 -6.85 3.68 5.82
CA SER A 581 -7.17 3.33 7.21
C SER A 581 -6.26 4.02 8.22
N TRP A 582 -6.79 4.25 9.41
CA TRP A 582 -6.17 4.96 10.53
C TRP A 582 -5.93 4.02 11.72
N GLY A 583 -4.85 4.19 12.44
CA GLY A 583 -4.61 3.58 13.75
C GLY A 583 -4.89 2.08 13.89
N VAL A 584 -4.68 1.53 15.07
CA VAL A 584 -4.90 0.11 15.38
C VAL A 584 -6.02 -0.06 16.38
N PRO A 585 -7.10 -0.73 16.02
CA PRO A 585 -8.21 -0.97 16.93
C PRO A 585 -7.81 -1.78 18.16
N GLY A 586 -8.27 -1.32 19.31
CA GLY A 586 -8.14 -2.00 20.58
C GLY A 586 -6.77 -1.91 21.25
N SER A 587 -5.68 -1.70 20.52
CA SER A 587 -4.33 -1.61 21.12
C SER A 587 -3.81 -0.18 21.28
N LEU A 588 -4.41 0.79 20.58
CA LEU A 588 -3.93 2.18 20.51
C LEU A 588 -2.50 2.31 19.96
N GLU A 589 -1.99 1.28 19.29
CA GLU A 589 -0.68 1.30 18.66
C GLU A 589 -0.67 2.29 17.51
N LEU A 590 0.42 3.02 17.33
CA LEU A 590 0.57 4.01 16.27
C LEU A 590 0.80 3.33 14.92
N LYS A 591 -0.19 3.37 14.05
CA LYS A 591 -0.19 2.91 12.66
C LYS A 591 -0.98 3.92 11.80
N PRO A 592 -0.67 4.04 10.51
CA PRO A 592 0.43 3.42 9.74
C PRO A 592 1.80 3.98 10.13
N GLU A 593 2.88 3.40 9.61
CA GLU A 593 4.24 3.93 9.80
C GLU A 593 4.61 4.99 8.78
N ILE A 594 4.14 4.85 7.53
CA ILE A 594 4.59 5.69 6.40
C ILE A 594 3.52 5.76 5.32
N THR A 595 3.61 6.75 4.47
CA THR A 595 2.67 6.97 3.35
C THR A 595 3.39 6.87 2.01
N ALA A 596 2.68 6.33 1.01
CA ALA A 596 3.10 6.34 -0.40
C ALA A 596 1.88 6.52 -1.33
N PRO A 597 2.08 6.88 -2.61
CA PRO A 597 0.97 7.01 -3.54
C PRO A 597 0.21 5.70 -3.73
N GLY A 598 -1.08 5.72 -3.45
CA GLY A 598 -1.99 4.57 -3.59
C GLY A 598 -3.34 4.94 -4.21
N GLY A 599 -3.68 6.23 -4.28
CA GLY A 599 -4.86 6.72 -4.98
C GLY A 599 -4.57 6.97 -6.47
N ASN A 600 -5.40 6.45 -7.36
CA ASN A 600 -5.29 6.60 -8.82
C ASN A 600 -3.95 6.13 -9.40
N ILE A 601 -3.58 4.90 -9.16
CA ILE A 601 -2.32 4.34 -9.66
C ILE A 601 -2.56 3.52 -10.93
N TYR A 602 -1.91 3.92 -12.01
CA TYR A 602 -1.95 3.24 -13.31
C TYR A 602 -0.85 2.19 -13.40
N SER A 603 -1.23 0.93 -13.56
CA SER A 603 -0.29 -0.17 -13.66
C SER A 603 -0.84 -1.30 -14.53
N VAL A 604 -0.18 -2.45 -14.49
CA VAL A 604 -0.46 -3.60 -15.35
C VAL A 604 -1.86 -4.15 -15.15
N ASN A 605 -2.59 -4.38 -16.25
CA ASN A 605 -3.84 -5.14 -16.32
C ASN A 605 -3.61 -6.39 -17.18
N GLY A 606 -3.05 -7.43 -16.59
CA GLY A 606 -2.74 -8.68 -17.29
C GLY A 606 -3.99 -9.46 -17.69
N THR A 607 -3.80 -10.51 -18.47
CA THR A 607 -4.90 -11.35 -18.93
C THR A 607 -5.52 -12.15 -17.78
N HIS A 608 -6.80 -11.96 -17.53
CA HIS A 608 -7.54 -12.63 -16.45
C HIS A 608 -8.96 -13.02 -16.88
N VAL A 609 -9.64 -13.80 -16.03
CA VAL A 609 -11.05 -14.16 -16.20
C VAL A 609 -11.85 -13.55 -15.05
N GLU A 610 -12.89 -12.80 -15.40
CA GLU A 610 -13.85 -12.27 -14.43
C GLU A 610 -15.27 -12.52 -14.94
N LYS A 611 -16.12 -13.13 -14.08
CA LYS A 611 -17.52 -13.46 -14.41
C LYS A 611 -17.69 -14.19 -15.75
N GLY A 612 -16.70 -15.02 -16.10
CA GLY A 612 -16.65 -15.80 -17.33
C GLY A 612 -16.22 -15.02 -18.59
N ALA A 613 -15.83 -13.77 -18.48
CA ALA A 613 -15.23 -12.97 -19.55
C ALA A 613 -13.71 -12.94 -19.40
N THR A 614 -12.99 -12.97 -20.54
CA THR A 614 -11.53 -12.71 -20.54
C THR A 614 -11.32 -11.21 -20.67
N LEU A 615 -10.64 -10.63 -19.70
CA LEU A 615 -10.34 -9.21 -19.59
C LEU A 615 -8.82 -8.98 -19.61
N GLY A 616 -8.40 -7.71 -19.59
CA GLY A 616 -7.01 -7.33 -19.64
C GLY A 616 -6.30 -7.72 -20.93
N GLY A 617 -4.99 -7.87 -20.89
CA GLY A 617 -4.18 -8.26 -22.05
C GLY A 617 -2.69 -8.17 -21.78
N LYS A 618 -1.88 -8.65 -22.72
CA LYS A 618 -0.40 -8.62 -22.62
C LYS A 618 0.21 -7.21 -22.68
N ASP A 619 -0.56 -6.23 -23.08
CA ASP A 619 -0.20 -4.82 -23.23
C ASP A 619 -1.24 -3.87 -22.62
N ALA A 620 -2.16 -4.41 -21.82
CA ALA A 620 -3.20 -3.62 -21.18
C ALA A 620 -2.74 -3.10 -19.80
N TYR A 621 -3.28 -1.94 -19.44
CA TYR A 621 -3.02 -1.26 -18.19
C TYR A 621 -4.32 -0.68 -17.65
N GLU A 622 -4.41 -0.52 -16.35
CA GLU A 622 -5.60 0.06 -15.70
C GLU A 622 -5.23 0.86 -14.46
N ASN A 623 -6.22 1.59 -13.94
CA ASN A 623 -6.09 2.27 -12.66
C ASN A 623 -6.70 1.45 -11.54
N MET A 624 -5.98 1.42 -10.43
CA MET A 624 -6.53 0.96 -9.16
C MET A 624 -6.21 1.95 -8.05
N SER A 625 -7.06 2.01 -7.04
CA SER A 625 -6.85 2.77 -5.81
C SER A 625 -6.87 1.83 -4.61
N GLY A 626 -6.00 2.06 -3.64
CA GLY A 626 -5.92 1.29 -2.42
C GLY A 626 -4.56 1.43 -1.74
N THR A 627 -4.50 1.18 -0.45
CA THR A 627 -3.23 1.00 0.27
C THR A 627 -2.43 -0.17 -0.30
N SER A 628 -3.10 -1.10 -1.02
CA SER A 628 -2.47 -2.14 -1.84
C SER A 628 -1.60 -1.60 -2.97
N MET A 629 -1.81 -0.38 -3.45
CA MET A 629 -1.00 0.29 -4.47
C MET A 629 0.11 1.13 -3.83
N ALA A 630 -0.08 1.54 -2.59
CA ALA A 630 0.94 2.25 -1.79
C ALA A 630 2.05 1.32 -1.28
N ALA A 631 1.70 0.14 -0.77
CA ALA A 631 2.66 -0.82 -0.22
C ALA A 631 3.77 -1.23 -1.24
N PRO A 632 3.47 -1.56 -2.51
CA PRO A 632 4.50 -1.91 -3.49
C PRO A 632 5.41 -0.75 -3.89
N GLN A 633 5.00 0.52 -3.70
CA GLN A 633 5.90 1.67 -3.84
C GLN A 633 7.04 1.57 -2.81
N ILE A 634 6.71 1.32 -1.55
CA ILE A 634 7.68 1.15 -0.47
C ILE A 634 8.57 -0.08 -0.72
N ALA A 635 8.00 -1.21 -1.16
CA ALA A 635 8.78 -2.39 -1.49
C ALA A 635 9.79 -2.14 -2.61
N GLY A 636 9.40 -1.36 -3.62
CA GLY A 636 10.29 -0.91 -4.69
C GLY A 636 11.37 0.05 -4.20
N MET A 637 11.03 1.03 -3.34
CA MET A 637 12.01 1.93 -2.73
C MET A 637 13.03 1.15 -1.89
N ALA A 638 12.59 0.14 -1.14
CA ALA A 638 13.48 -0.72 -0.37
C ALA A 638 14.46 -1.48 -1.27
N ALA A 639 14.02 -1.93 -2.46
CA ALA A 639 14.90 -2.57 -3.44
C ALA A 639 15.93 -1.60 -4.05
N LEU A 640 15.55 -0.34 -4.31
CA LEU A 640 16.48 0.72 -4.72
C LEU A 640 17.50 0.99 -3.63
N MET A 641 17.06 1.13 -2.38
CA MET A 641 17.93 1.35 -1.21
C MET A 641 18.87 0.17 -0.99
N ALA A 642 18.44 -1.07 -1.18
CA ALA A 642 19.28 -2.25 -1.07
C ALA A 642 20.43 -2.24 -2.11
N GLN A 643 20.15 -1.84 -3.36
CA GLN A 643 21.20 -1.61 -4.35
C GLN A 643 22.14 -0.49 -3.90
N TYR A 644 21.61 0.66 -3.49
CA TYR A 644 22.40 1.81 -3.02
C TYR A 644 23.36 1.42 -1.89
N ILE A 645 22.87 0.69 -0.90
CA ILE A 645 23.68 0.22 0.23
C ILE A 645 24.80 -0.72 -0.24
N ARG A 646 24.49 -1.66 -1.13
CA ARG A 646 25.50 -2.60 -1.67
C ARG A 646 26.62 -1.91 -2.43
N GLU A 647 26.30 -0.86 -3.18
CA GLU A 647 27.26 -0.12 -4.02
C GLU A 647 27.98 1.01 -3.28
N ASN A 648 27.49 1.42 -2.10
CA ASN A 648 28.11 2.45 -1.28
C ASN A 648 29.05 1.84 -0.23
N GLU A 649 30.36 1.80 -0.55
CA GLU A 649 31.39 1.21 0.33
C GLU A 649 31.46 1.90 1.71
N ALA A 650 31.22 3.20 1.79
CA ALA A 650 31.24 3.92 3.06
C ALA A 650 30.08 3.48 3.96
N LEU A 651 28.89 3.34 3.39
CA LEU A 651 27.67 2.96 4.11
C LEU A 651 27.71 1.47 4.51
N SER A 652 28.10 0.59 3.59
CA SER A 652 28.26 -0.84 3.90
C SER A 652 29.36 -1.11 4.94
N GLY A 653 30.44 -0.33 4.90
CA GLY A 653 31.49 -0.34 5.92
C GLY A 653 31.01 0.17 7.28
N TYR A 654 30.17 1.21 7.28
CA TYR A 654 29.52 1.72 8.49
C TYR A 654 28.60 0.66 9.11
N MET A 655 27.74 0.02 8.33
CA MET A 655 26.84 -1.04 8.79
C MET A 655 27.60 -2.24 9.38
N SER A 656 28.66 -2.68 8.69
CA SER A 656 29.52 -3.76 9.18
C SER A 656 30.17 -3.43 10.53
N LYS A 657 30.47 -2.16 10.77
CA LYS A 657 31.09 -1.69 12.03
C LYS A 657 30.07 -1.55 13.15
N THR A 658 28.86 -1.09 12.85
CA THR A 658 27.82 -0.79 13.85
C THR A 658 26.90 -1.98 14.13
N GLY A 659 26.80 -2.92 13.20
CA GLY A 659 25.86 -4.04 13.25
C GLY A 659 24.42 -3.66 12.88
N VAL A 660 24.20 -2.46 12.34
CA VAL A 660 22.89 -2.05 11.81
C VAL A 660 22.55 -2.89 10.59
N THR A 661 21.35 -3.48 10.57
CA THR A 661 20.88 -4.33 9.48
C THR A 661 20.32 -3.50 8.32
N ASN A 662 20.18 -4.10 7.12
CA ASN A 662 19.51 -3.47 5.99
C ASN A 662 18.11 -2.99 6.36
N ARG A 663 17.32 -3.84 7.04
CA ARG A 663 15.96 -3.52 7.45
C ARG A 663 15.94 -2.30 8.37
N GLN A 664 16.76 -2.29 9.42
CA GLN A 664 16.85 -1.16 10.35
C GLN A 664 17.22 0.14 9.65
N LEU A 665 18.21 0.10 8.78
CA LEU A 665 18.69 1.31 8.11
C LEU A 665 17.68 1.84 7.09
N ILE A 666 17.07 0.97 6.29
CA ILE A 666 16.11 1.36 5.27
C ILE A 666 14.84 1.91 5.92
N ASN A 667 14.28 1.23 6.92
CA ASN A 667 13.11 1.72 7.66
C ASN A 667 13.39 3.09 8.27
N SER A 668 14.52 3.22 8.96
CA SER A 668 14.89 4.48 9.59
C SER A 668 15.10 5.60 8.57
N LEU A 669 15.82 5.35 7.47
CA LEU A 669 16.05 6.37 6.45
C LEU A 669 14.75 6.81 5.77
N LEU A 670 13.88 5.88 5.39
CA LEU A 670 12.60 6.20 4.77
C LEU A 670 11.70 7.02 5.71
N MET A 671 11.60 6.61 6.99
CA MET A 671 10.78 7.33 7.97
C MET A 671 11.40 8.66 8.41
N SER A 672 12.74 8.71 8.64
CA SER A 672 13.42 9.95 9.06
C SER A 672 13.40 11.06 8.01
N THR A 673 13.25 10.69 6.74
CA THR A 673 13.25 11.64 5.61
C THR A 673 11.88 11.80 4.96
N ALA A 674 10.86 11.13 5.47
CA ALA A 674 9.49 11.32 5.02
C ALA A 674 9.02 12.76 5.26
N SER A 675 8.19 13.28 4.36
CA SER A 675 7.66 14.62 4.45
C SER A 675 6.22 14.60 4.93
N PRO A 676 5.87 15.33 6.02
CA PRO A 676 4.48 15.46 6.42
C PRO A 676 3.62 16.00 5.29
N ILE A 677 2.48 15.36 5.05
CA ILE A 677 1.49 15.77 4.06
C ILE A 677 0.59 16.81 4.71
N ILE A 678 0.39 17.92 4.00
CA ILE A 678 -0.38 19.07 4.47
C ILE A 678 -1.77 19.02 3.84
N GLU A 679 -2.80 19.12 4.64
CA GLU A 679 -4.17 19.24 4.19
C GLU A 679 -4.39 20.61 3.53
N ALA A 680 -4.89 20.64 2.30
CA ALA A 680 -4.99 21.85 1.51
C ALA A 680 -5.95 22.89 2.10
N ASP A 681 -7.05 22.44 2.70
CA ASP A 681 -8.10 23.30 3.23
C ASP A 681 -7.70 23.99 4.54
N THR A 682 -6.97 23.29 5.40
CA THR A 682 -6.54 23.80 6.71
C THR A 682 -5.13 24.39 6.68
N GLY A 683 -4.28 23.95 5.76
CA GLY A 683 -2.86 24.27 5.74
C GLY A 683 -2.05 23.62 6.86
N LEU A 684 -2.62 22.66 7.58
CA LEU A 684 -2.03 21.91 8.68
C LEU A 684 -1.62 20.49 8.22
N PRO A 685 -0.68 19.83 8.90
CA PRO A 685 -0.36 18.43 8.60
C PRO A 685 -1.55 17.54 8.93
N TYR A 686 -1.78 16.50 8.11
CA TYR A 686 -2.68 15.41 8.49
C TYR A 686 -2.21 14.73 9.78
N SER A 687 -3.15 14.13 10.51
CA SER A 687 -2.84 13.37 11.73
C SER A 687 -1.78 12.30 11.48
N VAL A 688 -0.91 12.08 12.47
CA VAL A 688 0.06 10.96 12.45
C VAL A 688 -0.62 9.59 12.40
N LEU A 689 -1.85 9.48 12.91
CA LEU A 689 -2.66 8.25 12.82
C LEU A 689 -3.15 7.96 11.39
N ASN A 690 -3.18 8.97 10.53
CA ASN A 690 -3.54 8.83 9.13
C ASN A 690 -2.32 8.63 8.23
N GLN A 691 -1.26 9.45 8.42
CA GLN A 691 -0.11 9.49 7.52
C GLN A 691 1.18 8.83 8.05
N GLY A 692 1.26 8.48 9.33
CA GLY A 692 2.52 8.04 9.95
C GLY A 692 3.59 9.12 9.90
N ALA A 693 4.80 8.76 9.47
CA ALA A 693 5.90 9.69 9.27
C ALA A 693 5.70 10.65 8.09
N GLY A 694 4.69 10.42 7.25
CA GLY A 694 4.40 11.20 6.05
C GLY A 694 4.81 10.50 4.75
N LEU A 695 4.85 11.26 3.66
CA LEU A 695 5.17 10.76 2.33
C LEU A 695 6.64 10.34 2.22
N ALA A 696 6.87 9.06 1.92
CA ALA A 696 8.19 8.52 1.66
C ALA A 696 8.80 9.09 0.37
N ASN A 697 10.11 9.35 0.40
CA ASN A 697 10.86 9.76 -0.78
C ASN A 697 12.24 9.10 -0.80
N VAL A 698 12.47 8.24 -1.81
CA VAL A 698 13.70 7.45 -1.90
C VAL A 698 14.94 8.29 -2.21
N ASP A 699 14.79 9.39 -2.96
CA ASP A 699 15.89 10.31 -3.23
C ASP A 699 16.33 11.00 -1.93
N SER A 700 15.38 11.46 -1.12
CA SER A 700 15.66 12.02 0.21
C SER A 700 16.37 11.01 1.11
N ALA A 701 15.91 9.75 1.11
CA ALA A 701 16.51 8.68 1.91
C ALA A 701 17.94 8.34 1.48
N MET A 702 18.22 8.30 0.17
CA MET A 702 19.56 8.02 -0.37
C MET A 702 20.54 9.17 -0.15
N ASN A 703 20.06 10.42 -0.12
CA ASN A 703 20.87 11.62 0.09
C ASN A 703 20.88 12.08 1.56
N ALA A 704 20.28 11.33 2.47
CA ALA A 704 20.24 11.66 3.88
C ALA A 704 21.66 11.68 4.48
N GLU A 705 21.97 12.73 5.20
CA GLU A 705 23.24 12.89 5.93
C GLU A 705 23.15 12.40 7.38
N SER A 706 21.95 12.08 7.82
CA SER A 706 21.65 11.54 9.15
C SER A 706 20.34 10.74 9.15
N TYR A 707 20.16 9.91 10.16
CA TYR A 707 18.92 9.18 10.42
C TYR A 707 18.69 9.04 11.93
N ILE A 708 17.46 8.69 12.32
CA ILE A 708 17.05 8.55 13.72
C ILE A 708 16.85 7.07 14.05
N MET A 709 17.36 6.65 15.21
CA MET A 709 16.99 5.38 15.83
C MET A 709 16.35 5.65 17.19
N MET A 710 15.18 5.07 17.42
CA MET A 710 14.53 5.11 18.70
C MET A 710 15.19 4.15 19.69
N ASP A 711 15.11 4.45 20.99
CA ASP A 711 15.60 3.57 22.04
C ASP A 711 14.76 2.29 22.09
N ARG A 712 15.42 1.15 22.15
CA ARG A 712 14.80 -0.20 22.10
C ARG A 712 13.88 -0.52 23.27
N ASN A 713 13.84 0.31 24.29
CA ASN A 713 13.08 0.07 25.53
C ASN A 713 11.68 0.68 25.51
N LEU A 714 11.29 1.35 24.44
CA LEU A 714 9.96 1.90 24.30
C LEU A 714 9.04 0.79 23.78
N SER A 715 8.19 0.30 24.69
CA SER A 715 7.04 -0.62 24.49
C SER A 715 7.01 -1.39 23.16
N GLY A 716 7.84 -2.43 23.02
CA GLY A 716 7.74 -3.41 21.92
C GLY A 716 8.11 -2.89 20.53
N THR A 717 8.44 -1.60 20.38
CA THR A 717 8.76 -0.99 19.12
C THR A 717 10.24 -1.02 18.78
N ALA A 718 10.55 -1.02 17.51
CA ALA A 718 11.73 -0.46 16.89
C ALA A 718 13.04 -1.23 17.03
N ALA A 719 12.99 -2.53 17.19
CA ALA A 719 14.15 -3.34 16.90
C ALA A 719 14.48 -3.32 15.39
N ASP A 720 13.49 -2.97 14.55
CA ASP A 720 13.56 -2.96 13.08
C ASP A 720 13.86 -1.57 12.46
N GLY A 721 14.20 -0.57 13.28
CA GLY A 721 14.59 0.77 12.81
C GLY A 721 13.44 1.73 12.55
N LYS A 722 12.21 1.43 12.95
CA LYS A 722 11.08 2.37 12.85
C LYS A 722 11.28 3.59 13.73
N VAL A 723 10.93 4.76 13.20
CA VAL A 723 11.05 6.05 13.89
C VAL A 723 9.70 6.41 14.49
N LYS A 724 9.30 5.68 15.51
CA LYS A 724 8.09 5.95 16.31
C LYS A 724 8.31 5.55 17.76
N ALA A 725 7.62 6.20 18.68
CA ALA A 725 7.59 5.88 20.09
C ALA A 725 6.15 5.73 20.57
N GLU A 726 5.90 4.71 21.35
CA GLU A 726 4.61 4.46 21.98
C GLU A 726 4.79 4.50 23.48
N PHE A 727 4.15 5.46 24.12
CA PHE A 727 4.34 5.69 25.55
C PHE A 727 3.52 4.75 26.43
N GLY A 728 2.54 4.05 25.85
CA GLY A 728 1.64 3.21 26.62
C GLY A 728 0.69 4.00 27.54
N ASP A 729 0.20 3.30 28.55
CA ASP A 729 -0.67 3.89 29.57
C ASP A 729 0.11 4.78 30.54
N ASP A 730 -0.61 5.74 31.14
CA ASP A 730 -0.18 6.54 32.28
C ASP A 730 -1.01 6.17 33.53
N PRO A 731 -0.73 5.01 34.17
CA PRO A 731 -1.56 4.52 35.29
C PRO A 731 -1.49 5.42 36.54
N ASP A 732 -0.44 6.21 36.68
CA ASP A 732 -0.26 7.14 37.76
C ASP A 732 -0.89 8.52 37.49
N CYS A 733 -1.36 8.74 36.26
CA CYS A 733 -1.97 9.98 35.78
C CYS A 733 -1.10 11.19 36.06
N ASP A 734 0.22 11.08 35.87
CA ASP A 734 1.15 12.18 36.13
C ASP A 734 1.41 13.03 34.87
N GLY A 735 0.96 12.56 33.70
CA GLY A 735 1.04 13.28 32.42
C GLY A 735 2.47 13.47 31.92
N THR A 736 3.43 12.70 32.41
CA THR A 736 4.83 12.83 32.05
C THR A 736 5.29 11.63 31.23
N TYR A 737 5.71 11.87 29.99
CA TYR A 737 6.19 10.84 29.07
C TYR A 737 7.63 11.14 28.66
N THR A 738 8.42 10.11 28.46
CA THR A 738 9.82 10.25 28.03
C THR A 738 10.12 9.27 26.91
N ALA A 739 10.65 9.78 25.80
CA ALA A 739 11.16 8.99 24.69
C ALA A 739 12.64 9.28 24.46
N GLY A 740 13.44 8.24 24.30
CA GLY A 740 14.83 8.35 23.92
C GLY A 740 15.04 8.03 22.43
N PHE A 741 15.89 8.80 21.76
CA PHE A 741 16.29 8.55 20.40
C PHE A 741 17.73 9.02 20.16
N THR A 742 18.36 8.45 19.14
CA THR A 742 19.71 8.84 18.73
C THR A 742 19.68 9.30 17.29
N ILE A 743 20.26 10.47 17.01
CA ILE A 743 20.52 10.96 15.66
C ILE A 743 21.91 10.47 15.25
N TYR A 744 21.97 9.68 14.19
CA TYR A 744 23.21 9.17 13.62
C TYR A 744 23.63 10.03 12.44
N ASN A 745 24.70 10.77 12.59
CA ASN A 745 25.30 11.56 11.51
C ASN A 745 26.23 10.69 10.69
N ILE A 746 25.89 10.47 9.42
CA ILE A 746 26.66 9.66 8.46
C ILE A 746 27.36 10.50 7.38
N SER A 747 27.24 11.83 7.44
CA SER A 747 27.82 12.74 6.43
C SER A 747 29.35 12.90 6.54
N GLY A 748 29.96 12.57 7.68
CA GLY A 748 31.36 12.84 7.98
C GLY A 748 31.68 14.32 8.28
N SER A 749 30.67 15.19 8.37
CA SER A 749 30.77 16.60 8.75
C SER A 749 29.77 16.93 9.89
N ALA A 750 30.02 18.02 10.62
CA ALA A 750 29.09 18.48 11.65
C ALA A 750 27.76 18.91 11.01
N GLN A 751 26.67 18.43 11.56
CA GLN A 751 25.30 18.76 11.13
C GLN A 751 24.61 19.64 12.17
N ARG A 752 23.68 20.45 11.74
CA ARG A 752 22.85 21.29 12.59
C ARG A 752 21.37 20.95 12.38
N TYR A 753 20.65 20.75 13.47
CA TYR A 753 19.23 20.42 13.46
C TYR A 753 18.42 21.52 14.15
N ASN A 754 17.25 21.85 13.60
CA ASN A 754 16.19 22.56 14.29
C ASN A 754 15.13 21.51 14.65
N VAL A 755 14.59 21.58 15.85
CA VAL A 755 13.57 20.66 16.32
C VAL A 755 12.24 21.39 16.43
N TYR A 756 11.22 20.80 15.84
CA TYR A 756 9.84 21.26 15.93
C TYR A 756 8.98 20.11 16.45
N THR A 757 7.97 20.45 17.26
CA THR A 757 7.04 19.49 17.81
C THR A 757 5.62 19.94 17.50
N ASP A 758 4.88 19.11 16.78
CA ASP A 758 3.46 19.29 16.53
C ASP A 758 2.69 18.37 17.48
N LEU A 759 1.65 18.88 18.14
CA LEU A 759 0.81 18.17 19.09
C LEU A 759 -0.60 18.05 18.49
N PHE A 760 -1.07 16.83 18.36
CA PHE A 760 -2.42 16.54 17.88
C PHE A 760 -3.29 16.03 19.04
N THR A 761 -4.51 16.53 19.12
CA THR A 761 -5.52 16.05 20.04
C THR A 761 -6.78 15.69 19.31
N GLN A 762 -7.64 14.92 19.96
CA GLN A 762 -8.97 14.65 19.45
C GLN A 762 -9.90 15.82 19.78
N ASP A 763 -10.75 16.19 18.82
CA ASP A 763 -11.79 17.19 19.00
C ASP A 763 -13.07 16.74 18.31
N ILE A 764 -14.20 17.38 18.65
CA ILE A 764 -15.50 17.06 18.10
C ILE A 764 -15.82 18.07 16.99
N PHE A 765 -16.01 17.57 15.79
CA PHE A 765 -16.41 18.34 14.62
C PHE A 765 -17.86 18.04 14.26
N ALA A 766 -18.46 18.88 13.44
CA ALA A 766 -19.79 18.67 12.88
C ALA A 766 -19.71 18.73 11.35
N ASP A 767 -20.34 17.75 10.70
CA ASP A 767 -20.49 17.75 9.25
C ASP A 767 -21.53 18.79 8.75
N GLU A 768 -21.71 18.89 7.44
CA GLU A 768 -22.66 19.81 6.81
C GLU A 768 -24.12 19.56 7.22
N ASP A 769 -24.45 18.33 7.61
CA ASP A 769 -25.77 17.92 8.09
C ASP A 769 -25.93 18.12 9.62
N GLY A 770 -24.87 18.60 10.29
CA GLY A 770 -24.83 18.85 11.73
C GLY A 770 -24.66 17.58 12.55
N GLN A 771 -24.19 16.49 11.94
CA GLN A 771 -23.80 15.29 12.67
C GLN A 771 -22.41 15.49 13.25
N THR A 772 -22.21 15.11 14.50
CA THR A 772 -20.94 15.28 15.19
C THR A 772 -20.11 14.00 15.08
N TYR A 773 -18.83 14.17 14.81
CA TYR A 773 -17.83 13.11 14.78
C TYR A 773 -16.57 13.56 15.52
N LEU A 774 -15.75 12.59 15.88
CA LEU A 774 -14.48 12.83 16.57
C LEU A 774 -13.37 12.75 15.52
N ASP A 775 -12.51 13.76 15.51
CA ASP A 775 -11.36 13.80 14.62
C ASP A 775 -10.12 14.32 15.36
N THR A 776 -8.95 14.21 14.74
CA THR A 776 -7.72 14.75 15.29
C THR A 776 -7.46 16.15 14.75
N CYS A 777 -6.96 17.03 15.58
CA CYS A 777 -6.55 18.36 15.15
C CYS A 777 -5.20 18.73 15.76
N LEU A 778 -4.46 19.58 15.04
CA LEU A 778 -3.30 20.24 15.59
C LEU A 778 -3.75 21.24 16.66
N THR A 779 -3.15 21.19 17.82
CA THR A 779 -3.57 22.02 18.95
C THR A 779 -2.45 22.91 19.49
N THR A 780 -2.85 23.97 20.17
CA THR A 780 -1.98 24.89 20.90
C THR A 780 -2.06 24.64 22.41
N LEU A 781 -2.33 23.43 22.86
CA LEU A 781 -2.33 23.11 24.28
C LEU A 781 -1.01 23.51 24.93
N ASP A 782 -1.08 24.03 26.16
CA ASP A 782 0.07 24.30 27.00
C ASP A 782 0.76 22.97 27.39
N ALA A 783 1.59 22.46 26.49
CA ALA A 783 2.47 21.32 26.74
C ALA A 783 3.91 21.81 26.83
N GLU A 784 4.65 21.29 27.81
CA GLU A 784 6.07 21.58 27.96
C GLU A 784 6.87 20.43 27.37
N PHE A 785 7.68 20.70 26.37
CA PHE A 785 8.64 19.77 25.79
C PHE A 785 10.04 20.10 26.30
N THR A 786 10.69 19.10 26.88
CA THR A 786 12.07 19.22 27.35
C THR A 786 12.95 18.27 26.57
N TYR A 787 14.02 18.79 25.98
CA TYR A 787 15.01 17.99 25.27
C TYR A 787 16.28 17.94 26.09
N ASP A 788 16.75 16.72 26.42
CA ASP A 788 17.99 16.50 27.14
C ASP A 788 19.01 15.76 26.25
N PHE A 789 20.08 16.44 25.87
CA PHE A 789 21.18 15.89 25.11
C PHE A 789 22.45 15.77 25.96
N SER A 790 22.32 15.69 27.28
CA SER A 790 23.42 15.72 28.24
C SER A 790 24.38 14.51 28.14
N ASP A 791 23.91 13.41 27.58
CA ASP A 791 24.69 12.17 27.43
C ASP A 791 25.60 12.16 26.18
N HIS A 792 25.59 13.21 25.38
CA HIS A 792 26.42 13.30 24.19
C HIS A 792 27.80 13.90 24.47
N THR A 793 28.82 13.26 23.92
CA THR A 793 30.22 13.68 24.00
C THR A 793 30.56 14.85 23.07
N GLU A 794 29.64 15.29 22.21
CA GLU A 794 29.80 16.39 21.29
C GLU A 794 28.96 17.59 21.72
N THR A 795 29.54 18.80 21.60
CA THR A 795 28.87 20.02 22.01
C THR A 795 27.69 20.34 21.11
N VAL A 796 26.49 20.18 21.57
CA VAL A 796 25.30 20.69 20.92
C VAL A 796 25.21 22.19 21.27
N SER A 797 25.37 23.06 20.27
CA SER A 797 25.22 24.51 20.45
C SER A 797 24.16 25.04 19.48
N GLY A 798 23.24 25.89 19.99
CA GLY A 798 22.24 26.59 19.18
C GLY A 798 21.03 25.70 18.87
N PHE A 799 20.37 25.26 19.90
CA PHE A 799 19.16 24.49 19.83
C PHE A 799 17.95 25.42 19.91
N ASP A 800 17.12 25.42 18.89
CA ASP A 800 15.85 26.17 18.87
C ASP A 800 14.72 25.11 18.83
N CYS A 801 13.75 25.23 19.73
CA CYS A 801 12.56 24.40 19.75
C CYS A 801 11.33 25.30 19.61
N ASP A 802 10.45 24.98 18.70
CA ASP A 802 9.19 25.66 18.46
C ASP A 802 8.06 24.62 18.44
N VAL A 803 7.21 24.65 19.44
CA VAL A 803 6.06 23.75 19.55
C VAL A 803 4.94 24.25 18.65
N ASN A 804 4.40 23.34 17.83
CA ASN A 804 3.32 23.64 16.89
C ASN A 804 3.64 24.80 15.90
N ARG A 805 4.91 25.12 15.72
CA ARG A 805 5.40 26.15 14.79
C ARG A 805 4.73 27.51 14.95
N ASP A 806 4.42 27.89 16.16
CA ASP A 806 3.74 29.16 16.49
C ASP A 806 4.71 30.34 16.66
N GLY A 807 6.01 30.13 16.46
CA GLY A 807 7.07 31.12 16.60
C GLY A 807 7.49 31.39 18.04
N LYS A 808 7.09 30.54 19.00
CA LYS A 808 7.55 30.57 20.39
C LYS A 808 8.59 29.49 20.62
N THR A 809 9.74 29.88 21.14
CA THR A 809 10.86 29.00 21.48
C THR A 809 10.95 28.75 22.97
#